data_085d2bb02ae224ac2d7856fc83115175
#
_entry.id   085d2bb02ae224ac2d7856fc83115175
#
_cell.length_a   1.000
_cell.length_b   1.000
_cell.length_c   1.000
_cell.angle_alpha   90.00
_cell.angle_beta   90.00
_cell.angle_gamma   90.00
#
_symmetry.space_group_name_H-M   'P 1'
#
loop_
_entity.id
_entity.type
_entity.pdbx_description
1 polymer ?
#
loop_
_entity_poly.entity_id
_entity_poly.type
_entity_poly.pdbx_seq_one_letter_code
_entity_poly.pdbx_strand_id
1 'polypeptide(L)'
;MASNQTKKLTKDSVTAWGWATLILLGVFMFLTPFQFGFFNGVGLHKLGQYMFEKPLLYGLLLGIPAFILASLAFIKKGNFEQRHLIAIIGMAIPLVYFLSSFSAKSAYLSKIGLYNNLLIYSFFLLGIFLSDQRKVLRYMTNLFLSFGYTMVIFGFTYLLGNIYRMDALLYSDGVRLASFFTYPNGYAAFLITLLLGNLHHLIKSTKRYEVMIHGFMLVPIIISLLLTLSRGAIIMMPIIALVTLLLFNTRRQLMMLMYVCGALLFSLLIVSDLTSRATVVYERYQQQIASRQAIETVRLISSSSIGGWLRIVFISLLMAGFVYLIHKYVQSVIDRKMSKWMSSRRSRLAIPLIFTIVGVIGVVILSSGVLSSVLPSGTLGRLANINFNTHSVLERFEFYKIAIEMWKESPVLGGGGGAWEALYDQYQSYPFVSAQTHSYFIQILVETGVIGVAIFALFILYIIVKYMIQYFRDLKSENEDHVFFFLIAISILLHSLIDFEMSYGYFSALVFLCLGIVSGNLRKPLFEGRPLTFITNMRRGISIVWFALSIVLIITISNLFYANNQYTESIRRAQEKQSLDAILEPLVSGLKRVSGHPFLLERIAGYQLQAYEQTKDQQYIQTAQMYFDKLAATEPHFSNLVKGRYSLALQQGDKERGIEVLEEAITRYPYELSFYEQVIIDRYDLWNSANNDGVVAKSEDQAQRIFAWYEEVKSRVAKLNELPEAIVYIRPFEITSQMRLIVGQINFTNGKYENAAITLKDGIKDIIETNEDKVLVRLYLASLRKMGKDDLPLFQRLIETDPQEEYEVINLLND
;
A
#
# COMPACT_ATOMS: atom_id res chain seq x y z
N MET A 1 4.08 60.84 2.66
CA MET A 1 4.00 59.95 1.49
C MET A 1 4.98 58.78 1.53
N ALA A 2 6.22 58.94 1.97
CA ALA A 2 7.20 57.82 2.10
C ALA A 2 6.80 56.70 3.07
N SER A 3 6.15 57.01 4.18
CA SER A 3 5.68 56.00 5.20
C SER A 3 4.56 55.07 4.66
N ASN A 4 3.74 55.58 3.73
CA ASN A 4 2.71 54.73 3.10
C ASN A 4 3.23 53.89 1.94
N GLN A 5 4.30 54.30 1.26
CA GLN A 5 4.95 53.46 0.25
C GLN A 5 5.76 52.32 0.87
N THR A 6 6.47 52.56 1.96
CA THR A 6 7.17 51.51 2.72
C THR A 6 6.20 50.50 3.32
N LYS A 7 5.03 50.92 3.85
CA LYS A 7 3.99 49.98 4.29
C LYS A 7 3.34 49.18 3.16
N LYS A 8 3.28 49.74 1.93
CA LYS A 8 2.77 49.01 0.76
C LYS A 8 3.79 48.03 0.20
N LEU A 9 5.09 48.36 0.22
CA LEU A 9 6.20 47.47 -0.15
C LEU A 9 6.39 46.29 0.83
N THR A 10 6.18 46.48 2.14
CA THR A 10 6.26 45.42 3.14
C THR A 10 5.05 44.47 3.09
N LYS A 11 3.90 44.91 2.52
CA LYS A 11 2.70 44.08 2.36
C LYS A 11 2.85 43.08 1.19
N ASP A 12 3.82 43.29 0.30
CA ASP A 12 4.03 42.54 -0.93
C ASP A 12 5.18 41.52 -0.90
N SER A 13 5.96 41.46 0.19
CA SER A 13 7.03 40.46 0.34
C SER A 13 6.55 39.18 1.04
N VAL A 14 7.10 38.03 0.63
CA VAL A 14 6.92 36.76 1.37
C VAL A 14 7.68 36.86 2.69
N THR A 15 7.02 36.56 3.78
CA THR A 15 7.65 36.58 5.13
C THR A 15 8.69 35.45 5.26
N ALA A 16 9.64 35.57 6.20
CA ALA A 16 10.58 34.51 6.52
C ALA A 16 9.89 33.18 6.86
N TRP A 17 8.77 33.25 7.60
CA TRP A 17 7.93 32.09 7.88
C TRP A 17 7.35 31.47 6.60
N GLY A 18 6.91 32.29 5.66
CA GLY A 18 6.39 31.84 4.37
C GLY A 18 7.48 31.12 3.54
N TRP A 19 8.70 31.66 3.52
CA TRP A 19 9.83 31.01 2.83
C TRP A 19 10.21 29.69 3.51
N ALA A 20 10.30 29.65 4.84
CA ALA A 20 10.59 28.42 5.58
C ALA A 20 9.55 27.32 5.27
N THR A 21 8.26 27.72 5.19
CA THR A 21 7.19 26.79 4.82
C THR A 21 7.32 26.29 3.37
N LEU A 22 7.62 27.16 2.41
CA LEU A 22 7.83 26.76 1.01
C LEU A 22 9.01 25.82 0.86
N ILE A 23 10.12 26.07 1.56
CA ILE A 23 11.28 25.18 1.57
C ILE A 23 10.90 23.82 2.15
N LEU A 24 10.21 23.78 3.29
CA LEU A 24 9.71 22.54 3.90
C LEU A 24 8.84 21.75 2.94
N LEU A 25 7.88 22.42 2.28
CA LEU A 25 6.97 21.76 1.32
C LEU A 25 7.71 21.31 0.04
N GLY A 26 8.72 22.06 -0.41
CA GLY A 26 9.60 21.65 -1.49
C GLY A 26 10.37 20.38 -1.14
N VAL A 27 11.00 20.34 0.03
CA VAL A 27 11.68 19.15 0.53
C VAL A 27 10.70 17.97 0.67
N PHE A 28 9.51 18.20 1.24
CA PHE A 28 8.47 17.18 1.36
C PHE A 28 8.11 16.57 0.00
N MET A 29 7.82 17.39 -1.00
CA MET A 29 7.46 16.89 -2.33
C MET A 29 8.61 16.16 -3.01
N PHE A 30 9.81 16.75 -3.08
CA PHE A 30 10.93 16.19 -3.83
C PHE A 30 11.68 15.04 -3.08
N LEU A 31 11.46 14.86 -1.77
CA LEU A 31 11.94 13.69 -1.04
C LEU A 31 11.02 12.46 -1.25
N THR A 32 9.74 12.68 -1.49
CA THR A 32 8.71 11.65 -1.67
C THR A 32 9.11 10.53 -2.64
N PRO A 33 9.64 10.79 -3.85
CA PRO A 33 10.02 9.75 -4.81
C PRO A 33 11.12 8.81 -4.29
N PHE A 34 12.03 9.31 -3.46
CA PHE A 34 13.13 8.53 -2.90
C PHE A 34 12.71 7.69 -1.70
N GLN A 35 11.55 7.98 -1.11
CA GLN A 35 11.00 7.31 0.08
C GLN A 35 9.64 6.67 -0.18
N PHE A 36 9.42 6.13 -1.37
CA PHE A 36 8.22 5.35 -1.73
C PHE A 36 6.89 6.02 -1.33
N GLY A 37 6.80 7.35 -1.45
CA GLY A 37 5.61 8.08 -1.01
C GLY A 37 5.41 8.13 0.51
N PHE A 38 6.44 7.85 1.31
CA PHE A 38 6.38 7.67 2.77
C PHE A 38 5.40 6.56 3.18
N PHE A 39 5.33 5.49 2.41
CA PHE A 39 4.45 4.37 2.67
C PHE A 39 5.01 3.49 3.79
N ASN A 40 4.13 3.12 4.73
CA ASN A 40 4.42 2.23 5.84
C ASN A 40 3.88 0.83 5.55
N GLY A 41 4.25 0.20 4.55
CA GLY A 41 3.72 -1.12 4.13
C GLY A 41 4.49 -1.67 2.95
N VAL A 42 5.68 -1.12 2.72
CA VAL A 42 6.61 -1.69 1.74
C VAL A 42 7.11 -2.99 2.35
N GLY A 43 6.45 -4.08 1.94
CA GLY A 43 6.71 -5.42 2.48
C GLY A 43 8.19 -5.72 2.53
N LEU A 44 8.67 -6.04 3.69
CA LEU A 44 10.01 -6.51 4.04
C LEU A 44 10.55 -7.55 3.06
N HIS A 45 9.65 -8.35 2.50
CA HIS A 45 9.99 -9.48 1.63
C HIS A 45 10.52 -9.06 0.25
N LYS A 46 10.09 -7.90 -0.28
CA LYS A 46 10.46 -7.48 -1.64
C LYS A 46 11.80 -6.75 -1.72
N LEU A 47 12.22 -6.06 -0.66
CA LEU A 47 13.37 -5.18 -0.70
C LEU A 47 14.59 -5.72 0.06
N GLY A 48 14.46 -6.85 0.77
CA GLY A 48 15.51 -7.33 1.67
C GLY A 48 15.82 -6.32 2.79
N GLN A 49 14.95 -5.32 2.99
CA GLN A 49 15.13 -4.26 3.97
C GLN A 49 14.27 -4.55 5.19
N TYR A 50 14.92 -4.65 6.33
CA TYR A 50 14.31 -4.98 7.62
C TYR A 50 13.64 -3.79 8.31
N MET A 51 13.39 -2.68 7.60
CA MET A 51 12.93 -1.43 8.18
C MET A 51 11.77 -0.86 7.36
N PHE A 52 10.63 -1.54 7.43
CA PHE A 52 9.43 -1.17 6.67
C PHE A 52 8.93 0.24 7.03
N GLU A 53 9.16 0.72 8.26
CA GLU A 53 8.76 2.05 8.72
C GLU A 53 9.72 3.18 8.31
N LYS A 54 10.89 2.88 7.79
CA LYS A 54 11.91 3.87 7.43
C LYS A 54 11.39 4.98 6.50
N PRO A 55 10.62 4.69 5.45
CA PRO A 55 10.04 5.75 4.62
C PRO A 55 9.16 6.72 5.41
N LEU A 56 8.32 6.21 6.31
CA LEU A 56 7.49 7.04 7.18
C LEU A 56 8.31 7.89 8.14
N LEU A 57 9.40 7.35 8.70
CA LEU A 57 10.28 8.12 9.59
C LEU A 57 10.87 9.35 8.90
N TYR A 58 11.23 9.27 7.60
CA TYR A 58 11.64 10.44 6.83
C TYR A 58 10.49 11.45 6.66
N GLY A 59 9.26 10.99 6.45
CA GLY A 59 8.08 11.87 6.45
C GLY A 59 7.90 12.59 7.79
N LEU A 60 8.05 11.86 8.90
CA LEU A 60 7.94 12.40 10.26
C LEU A 60 9.02 13.46 10.59
N LEU A 61 10.25 13.30 10.06
CA LEU A 61 11.27 14.34 10.17
C LEU A 61 10.79 15.68 9.59
N LEU A 62 9.93 15.66 8.57
CA LEU A 62 9.32 16.86 7.99
C LEU A 62 8.09 17.35 8.80
N GLY A 63 7.44 16.46 9.52
CA GLY A 63 6.36 16.81 10.46
C GLY A 63 6.84 17.66 11.64
N ILE A 64 8.08 17.47 12.09
CA ILE A 64 8.67 18.24 13.20
C ILE A 64 8.71 19.74 12.88
N PRO A 65 9.37 20.22 11.81
CA PRO A 65 9.37 21.62 11.44
C PRO A 65 7.95 22.13 11.12
N ALA A 66 7.03 21.30 10.63
CA ALA A 66 5.63 21.68 10.43
C ALA A 66 4.94 22.04 11.76
N PHE A 67 5.12 21.25 12.82
CA PHE A 67 4.63 21.57 14.16
C PHE A 67 5.24 22.87 14.71
N ILE A 68 6.57 23.04 14.57
CA ILE A 68 7.29 24.25 15.03
C ILE A 68 6.74 25.48 14.31
N LEU A 69 6.63 25.45 12.98
CA LEU A 69 6.13 26.56 12.18
C LEU A 69 4.67 26.89 12.53
N ALA A 70 3.82 25.87 12.74
CA ALA A 70 2.44 26.06 13.17
C ALA A 70 2.37 26.69 14.58
N SER A 71 3.17 26.24 15.52
CA SER A 71 3.25 26.81 16.88
C SER A 71 3.63 28.28 16.85
N LEU A 72 4.67 28.63 16.08
CA LEU A 72 5.11 30.01 15.90
C LEU A 72 4.04 30.89 15.25
N ALA A 73 3.27 30.35 14.32
CA ALA A 73 2.17 31.09 13.70
C ALA A 73 1.00 31.29 14.66
N PHE A 74 0.72 30.31 15.52
CA PHE A 74 -0.39 30.36 16.45
C PHE A 74 -0.20 31.34 17.59
N ILE A 75 1.04 31.60 18.05
CA ILE A 75 1.34 32.56 19.12
C ILE A 75 1.04 34.01 18.72
N LYS A 76 1.00 34.36 17.45
CA LYS A 76 0.78 35.72 16.96
C LYS A 76 -0.49 36.33 17.56
N LYS A 77 -0.40 37.65 17.99
CA LYS A 77 -1.52 38.39 18.54
C LYS A 77 -2.72 38.44 17.58
N GLY A 78 -3.93 38.41 18.08
CA GLY A 78 -5.17 38.50 17.33
C GLY A 78 -6.32 37.76 17.99
N ASN A 79 -7.52 37.89 17.44
CA ASN A 79 -8.71 37.19 17.92
C ASN A 79 -8.60 35.67 17.78
N PHE A 80 -9.30 34.96 18.63
CA PHE A 80 -9.48 33.52 18.48
C PHE A 80 -10.64 33.29 17.48
N GLU A 81 -10.31 32.64 16.39
CA GLU A 81 -11.24 32.43 15.29
C GLU A 81 -11.65 30.94 15.19
N GLN A 82 -12.73 30.66 14.46
CA GLN A 82 -13.25 29.29 14.25
C GLN A 82 -12.17 28.33 13.72
N ARG A 83 -11.29 28.77 12.81
CA ARG A 83 -10.17 27.97 12.31
C ARG A 83 -9.20 27.50 13.41
N HIS A 84 -9.01 28.31 14.45
CA HIS A 84 -8.15 27.95 15.58
C HIS A 84 -8.80 26.84 16.43
N LEU A 85 -10.13 26.85 16.57
CA LEU A 85 -10.85 25.74 17.20
C LEU A 85 -10.76 24.46 16.36
N ILE A 86 -10.89 24.56 15.04
CA ILE A 86 -10.74 23.41 14.12
C ILE A 86 -9.31 22.85 14.21
N ALA A 87 -8.29 23.71 14.35
CA ALA A 87 -6.92 23.28 14.58
C ALA A 87 -6.79 22.40 15.83
N ILE A 88 -7.45 22.76 16.91
CA ILE A 88 -7.45 21.99 18.14
C ILE A 88 -8.24 20.68 18.00
N ILE A 89 -9.45 20.75 17.41
CA ILE A 89 -10.30 19.57 17.19
C ILE A 89 -9.60 18.53 16.30
N GLY A 90 -8.78 18.96 15.33
CA GLY A 90 -7.98 18.05 14.51
C GLY A 90 -7.07 17.11 15.29
N MET A 91 -6.71 17.45 16.53
CA MET A 91 -5.97 16.57 17.44
C MET A 91 -6.76 15.32 17.83
N ALA A 92 -8.09 15.31 17.65
CA ALA A 92 -8.91 14.14 17.95
C ALA A 92 -8.52 12.92 17.07
N ILE A 93 -7.96 13.15 15.86
CA ILE A 93 -7.53 12.08 14.96
C ILE A 93 -6.33 11.32 15.55
N PRO A 94 -5.16 11.92 15.83
CA PRO A 94 -4.08 11.18 16.49
C PRO A 94 -4.47 10.71 17.90
N LEU A 95 -5.36 11.40 18.61
CA LEU A 95 -5.83 11.00 19.93
C LEU A 95 -6.61 9.66 19.88
N VAL A 96 -7.47 9.44 18.90
CA VAL A 96 -8.19 8.16 18.79
C VAL A 96 -7.24 7.01 18.46
N TYR A 97 -6.20 7.23 17.66
CA TYR A 97 -5.14 6.23 17.44
C TYR A 97 -4.34 5.94 18.72
N PHE A 98 -4.10 6.95 19.53
CA PHE A 98 -3.51 6.76 20.86
C PHE A 98 -4.43 5.93 21.77
N LEU A 99 -5.73 6.21 21.78
CA LEU A 99 -6.69 5.46 22.59
C LEU A 99 -6.85 4.02 22.08
N SER A 100 -6.87 3.80 20.77
CA SER A 100 -6.93 2.45 20.20
C SER A 100 -5.67 1.61 20.47
N SER A 101 -4.55 2.25 20.82
CA SER A 101 -3.32 1.54 21.18
C SER A 101 -3.46 0.70 22.46
N PHE A 102 -4.44 0.97 23.32
CA PHE A 102 -4.70 0.16 24.52
C PHE A 102 -5.37 -1.19 24.20
N SER A 103 -5.99 -1.34 23.03
CA SER A 103 -6.55 -2.60 22.51
C SER A 103 -5.74 -3.17 21.34
N ALA A 104 -4.51 -2.68 21.15
CA ALA A 104 -3.72 -2.99 19.97
C ALA A 104 -3.35 -4.47 19.86
N LYS A 105 -3.54 -5.02 18.66
CA LYS A 105 -3.13 -6.40 18.30
C LYS A 105 -1.63 -6.51 18.03
N SER A 106 -0.98 -5.40 17.69
CA SER A 106 0.48 -5.21 17.64
C SER A 106 0.83 -3.89 18.30
N ALA A 107 1.64 -3.94 19.35
CA ALA A 107 2.07 -2.73 20.06
C ALA A 107 3.00 -1.85 19.20
N TYR A 108 3.81 -2.48 18.34
CA TYR A 108 4.73 -1.77 17.45
C TYR A 108 4.00 -1.08 16.31
N LEU A 109 3.18 -1.81 15.56
CA LEU A 109 2.41 -1.26 14.44
C LEU A 109 1.46 -0.14 14.89
N SER A 110 0.86 -0.29 16.09
CA SER A 110 -0.03 0.73 16.64
C SER A 110 0.70 2.06 16.91
N LYS A 111 1.94 2.02 17.41
CA LYS A 111 2.78 3.21 17.57
C LYS A 111 3.09 3.85 16.22
N ILE A 112 3.41 3.05 15.20
CA ILE A 112 3.66 3.54 13.84
C ILE A 112 2.42 4.22 13.27
N GLY A 113 1.22 3.63 13.45
CA GLY A 113 -0.05 4.24 13.08
C GLY A 113 -0.29 5.59 13.76
N LEU A 114 -0.02 5.70 15.07
CA LEU A 114 -0.09 6.97 15.81
C LEU A 114 0.88 8.02 15.22
N TYR A 115 2.12 7.64 14.92
CA TYR A 115 3.10 8.57 14.35
C TYR A 115 2.69 9.07 12.97
N ASN A 116 2.13 8.21 12.12
CA ASN A 116 1.58 8.64 10.84
C ASN A 116 0.46 9.70 11.02
N ASN A 117 -0.42 9.51 12.01
CA ASN A 117 -1.49 10.47 12.30
C ASN A 117 -0.98 11.78 12.93
N LEU A 118 0.14 11.77 13.64
CA LEU A 118 0.83 13.00 14.05
C LEU A 118 1.46 13.75 12.88
N LEU A 119 2.03 13.04 11.89
CA LEU A 119 2.47 13.66 10.63
C LEU A 119 1.31 14.37 9.93
N ILE A 120 0.21 13.68 9.73
CA ILE A 120 -1.01 14.20 9.11
C ILE A 120 -1.48 15.47 9.82
N TYR A 121 -1.56 15.43 11.15
CA TYR A 121 -1.99 16.55 11.96
C TYR A 121 -1.04 17.76 11.88
N SER A 122 0.28 17.55 11.83
CA SER A 122 1.26 18.63 11.70
C SER A 122 1.08 19.41 10.39
N PHE A 123 0.84 18.69 9.27
CA PHE A 123 0.57 19.32 7.97
C PHE A 123 -0.79 20.01 7.92
N PHE A 124 -1.81 19.48 8.60
CA PHE A 124 -3.09 20.15 8.76
C PHE A 124 -2.94 21.51 9.44
N LEU A 125 -2.23 21.55 10.56
CA LEU A 125 -1.94 22.79 11.29
C LEU A 125 -1.18 23.79 10.41
N LEU A 126 -0.16 23.33 9.70
CA LEU A 126 0.62 24.17 8.79
C LEU A 126 -0.29 24.79 7.72
N GLY A 127 -1.20 24.00 7.14
CA GLY A 127 -2.17 24.43 6.15
C GLY A 127 -3.09 25.56 6.64
N ILE A 128 -3.60 25.47 7.86
CA ILE A 128 -4.47 26.51 8.46
C ILE A 128 -3.80 27.89 8.46
N PHE A 129 -2.50 27.94 8.82
CA PHE A 129 -1.77 29.22 8.90
C PHE A 129 -1.23 29.68 7.56
N LEU A 130 -1.08 28.75 6.60
CA LEU A 130 -0.70 29.07 5.24
C LEU A 130 -1.79 29.88 4.52
N SER A 131 -3.04 29.66 4.84
CA SER A 131 -4.19 30.33 4.24
C SER A 131 -4.15 31.88 4.32
N ASP A 132 -3.38 32.43 5.26
CA ASP A 132 -3.21 33.88 5.42
C ASP A 132 -2.23 34.49 4.40
N GLN A 133 -1.49 33.68 3.66
CA GLN A 133 -0.39 34.12 2.80
C GLN A 133 -0.64 33.82 1.33
N ARG A 134 -1.46 34.64 0.65
CA ARG A 134 -1.85 34.44 -0.75
C ARG A 134 -0.68 34.20 -1.71
N LYS A 135 0.46 34.90 -1.54
CA LYS A 135 1.63 34.70 -2.37
C LYS A 135 2.27 33.33 -2.16
N VAL A 136 2.34 32.87 -0.92
CA VAL A 136 2.83 31.55 -0.58
C VAL A 136 1.94 30.47 -1.17
N LEU A 137 0.61 30.63 -1.09
CA LEU A 137 -0.35 29.70 -1.73
C LEU A 137 -0.13 29.61 -3.25
N ARG A 138 0.11 30.74 -3.92
CA ARG A 138 0.39 30.76 -5.35
C ARG A 138 1.72 30.06 -5.69
N TYR A 139 2.76 30.31 -4.91
CA TYR A 139 4.04 29.59 -5.09
C TYR A 139 3.90 28.11 -4.80
N MET A 140 3.08 27.72 -3.81
CA MET A 140 2.78 26.32 -3.51
C MET A 140 2.02 25.64 -4.67
N THR A 141 1.06 26.31 -5.30
CA THR A 141 0.39 25.80 -6.51
C THR A 141 1.41 25.52 -7.62
N ASN A 142 2.31 26.47 -7.89
CA ASN A 142 3.35 26.29 -8.90
C ASN A 142 4.33 25.18 -8.53
N LEU A 143 4.69 25.06 -7.24
CA LEU A 143 5.55 24.02 -6.72
C LEU A 143 4.93 22.63 -6.93
N PHE A 144 3.65 22.47 -6.60
CA PHE A 144 2.90 21.22 -6.81
C PHE A 144 2.84 20.84 -8.29
N LEU A 145 2.49 21.80 -9.18
CA LEU A 145 2.44 21.53 -10.62
C LEU A 145 3.84 21.18 -11.18
N SER A 146 4.88 21.92 -10.79
CA SER A 146 6.26 21.65 -11.23
C SER A 146 6.72 20.27 -10.77
N PHE A 147 6.47 19.92 -9.50
CA PHE A 147 6.73 18.60 -8.97
C PHE A 147 5.98 17.52 -9.77
N GLY A 148 4.67 17.71 -9.99
CA GLY A 148 3.84 16.76 -10.73
C GLY A 148 4.34 16.54 -12.16
N TYR A 149 4.71 17.61 -12.86
CA TYR A 149 5.26 17.52 -14.22
C TYR A 149 6.60 16.77 -14.24
N THR A 150 7.46 17.05 -13.28
CA THR A 150 8.73 16.32 -13.12
C THR A 150 8.47 14.83 -12.93
N MET A 151 7.50 14.47 -12.09
CA MET A 151 7.15 13.06 -11.84
C MET A 151 6.55 12.36 -13.06
N VAL A 152 5.78 13.07 -13.87
CA VAL A 152 5.27 12.54 -15.16
C VAL A 152 6.42 12.28 -16.13
N ILE A 153 7.40 13.21 -16.23
CA ILE A 153 8.58 13.03 -17.06
C ILE A 153 9.40 11.82 -16.58
N PHE A 154 9.64 11.67 -15.27
CA PHE A 154 10.29 10.48 -14.72
C PHE A 154 9.51 9.19 -15.00
N GLY A 155 8.17 9.23 -14.97
CA GLY A 155 7.34 8.10 -15.38
C GLY A 155 7.68 7.61 -16.81
N PHE A 156 7.87 8.53 -17.74
CA PHE A 156 8.30 8.17 -19.10
C PHE A 156 9.76 7.70 -19.19
N THR A 157 10.67 8.17 -18.33
CA THR A 157 12.04 7.63 -18.29
C THR A 157 12.03 6.15 -17.86
N TYR A 158 11.15 5.76 -16.93
CA TYR A 158 10.96 4.36 -16.52
C TYR A 158 10.32 3.55 -17.66
N LEU A 159 9.27 4.09 -18.28
CA LEU A 159 8.52 3.45 -19.35
C LEU A 159 9.40 3.13 -20.59
N LEU A 160 10.27 4.06 -20.95
CA LEU A 160 11.17 3.92 -22.11
C LEU A 160 12.52 3.26 -21.73
N GLY A 161 12.67 2.82 -20.47
CA GLY A 161 13.82 2.08 -19.98
C GLY A 161 15.08 2.91 -19.76
N ASN A 162 15.01 4.26 -19.78
CA ASN A 162 16.18 5.11 -19.60
C ASN A 162 16.71 5.08 -18.17
N ILE A 163 15.85 4.83 -17.20
CA ILE A 163 16.17 4.65 -15.78
C ILE A 163 15.46 3.39 -15.32
N TYR A 164 16.18 2.51 -14.60
CA TYR A 164 15.57 1.40 -13.91
C TYR A 164 15.19 1.79 -12.48
N ARG A 165 13.98 1.42 -12.09
CA ARG A 165 13.54 1.43 -10.70
C ARG A 165 12.67 0.23 -10.45
N MET A 166 12.93 -0.49 -9.37
CA MET A 166 12.15 -1.64 -8.97
C MET A 166 10.67 -1.24 -8.78
N ASP A 167 9.76 -2.06 -9.28
CA ASP A 167 8.31 -1.86 -9.24
C ASP A 167 7.78 -0.57 -9.90
N ALA A 168 8.60 0.17 -10.66
CA ALA A 168 8.11 1.32 -11.45
C ALA A 168 7.23 0.88 -12.63
N LEU A 169 7.48 -0.32 -13.15
CA LEU A 169 6.65 -1.04 -14.12
C LEU A 169 6.24 -2.37 -13.51
N LEU A 170 4.95 -2.65 -13.52
CA LEU A 170 4.37 -3.90 -13.03
C LEU A 170 3.57 -4.58 -14.15
N TYR A 171 3.42 -5.90 -14.06
CA TYR A 171 2.61 -6.67 -15.00
C TYR A 171 1.36 -7.22 -14.29
N SER A 172 0.19 -6.90 -14.83
CA SER A 172 -1.09 -7.51 -14.46
C SER A 172 -2.02 -7.30 -15.64
N ASP A 173 -2.21 -8.34 -16.42
CA ASP A 173 -2.88 -8.29 -17.75
C ASP A 173 -2.28 -7.21 -18.70
N GLY A 174 -0.97 -6.93 -18.67
CA GLY A 174 -0.18 -5.95 -19.39
C GLY A 174 0.67 -5.08 -18.49
N VAL A 175 1.60 -4.37 -19.10
CA VAL A 175 2.52 -3.49 -18.36
C VAL A 175 1.79 -2.26 -17.83
N ARG A 176 1.91 -2.04 -16.54
CA ARG A 176 1.29 -0.94 -15.78
C ARG A 176 2.36 0.02 -15.28
N LEU A 177 2.14 1.31 -15.49
CA LEU A 177 3.03 2.34 -14.98
C LEU A 177 2.67 2.68 -13.52
N ALA A 178 3.57 2.34 -12.59
CA ALA A 178 3.47 2.66 -11.17
C ALA A 178 4.35 3.85 -10.77
N SER A 179 5.36 4.15 -11.58
CA SER A 179 6.31 5.25 -11.35
C SER A 179 6.95 5.17 -9.95
N PHE A 180 7.16 6.29 -9.30
CA PHE A 180 7.84 6.36 -8.00
C PHE A 180 7.02 5.86 -6.80
N PHE A 181 5.70 5.69 -6.95
CA PHE A 181 4.86 5.11 -5.90
C PHE A 181 4.97 3.58 -5.81
N THR A 182 5.55 2.93 -6.83
CA THR A 182 5.59 1.45 -6.94
C THR A 182 4.20 0.79 -6.87
N TYR A 183 3.15 1.59 -7.07
CA TYR A 183 1.75 1.19 -7.02
C TYR A 183 0.93 1.96 -8.07
N PRO A 184 0.43 1.29 -9.12
CA PRO A 184 -0.25 1.97 -10.24
C PRO A 184 -1.48 2.76 -9.84
N ASN A 185 -2.28 2.28 -8.87
CA ASN A 185 -3.48 2.98 -8.44
C ASN A 185 -3.13 4.27 -7.67
N GLY A 186 -2.11 4.23 -6.81
CA GLY A 186 -1.60 5.44 -6.14
C GLY A 186 -1.06 6.46 -7.13
N TYR A 187 -0.35 6.00 -8.18
CA TYR A 187 0.08 6.90 -9.24
C TYR A 187 -1.10 7.47 -10.02
N ALA A 188 -2.14 6.68 -10.30
CA ALA A 188 -3.36 7.15 -10.94
C ALA A 188 -4.09 8.22 -10.12
N ALA A 189 -4.24 8.04 -8.81
CA ALA A 189 -4.82 9.03 -7.91
C ALA A 189 -4.02 10.35 -7.93
N PHE A 190 -2.67 10.28 -7.92
CA PHE A 190 -1.80 11.43 -8.08
C PHE A 190 -2.03 12.15 -9.42
N LEU A 191 -2.11 11.40 -10.53
CA LEU A 191 -2.29 11.96 -11.87
C LEU A 191 -3.67 12.61 -12.04
N ILE A 192 -4.75 12.05 -11.47
CA ILE A 192 -6.07 12.70 -11.44
C ILE A 192 -5.97 14.04 -10.70
N THR A 193 -5.34 14.04 -9.54
CA THR A 193 -5.14 15.26 -8.75
C THR A 193 -4.33 16.30 -9.50
N LEU A 194 -3.26 15.88 -10.18
CA LEU A 194 -2.42 16.74 -11.02
C LEU A 194 -3.19 17.28 -12.24
N LEU A 195 -4.00 16.44 -12.88
CA LEU A 195 -4.85 16.84 -14.00
C LEU A 195 -5.83 17.96 -13.61
N LEU A 196 -6.53 17.76 -12.48
CA LEU A 196 -7.47 18.77 -11.97
C LEU A 196 -6.76 20.09 -11.60
N GLY A 197 -5.61 19.99 -10.96
CA GLY A 197 -4.78 21.14 -10.63
C GLY A 197 -4.29 21.89 -11.88
N ASN A 198 -3.81 21.16 -12.88
CA ASN A 198 -3.40 21.68 -14.18
C ASN A 198 -4.57 22.40 -14.88
N LEU A 199 -5.73 21.75 -15.02
CA LEU A 199 -6.92 22.30 -15.66
C LEU A 199 -7.41 23.56 -14.95
N HIS A 200 -7.46 23.55 -13.61
CA HIS A 200 -7.83 24.74 -12.83
C HIS A 200 -6.89 25.91 -13.10
N HIS A 201 -5.57 25.66 -13.10
CA HIS A 201 -4.58 26.70 -13.35
C HIS A 201 -4.62 27.18 -14.81
N LEU A 202 -4.71 26.27 -15.78
CA LEU A 202 -4.80 26.56 -17.20
C LEU A 202 -5.98 27.49 -17.53
N ILE A 203 -7.18 27.22 -16.99
CA ILE A 203 -8.39 28.04 -17.23
C ILE A 203 -8.23 29.45 -16.65
N LYS A 204 -7.44 29.63 -15.58
CA LYS A 204 -7.16 30.93 -14.96
C LYS A 204 -5.99 31.69 -15.61
N SER A 205 -5.13 30.99 -16.36
CA SER A 205 -3.92 31.59 -16.92
C SER A 205 -4.24 32.63 -17.96
N THR A 206 -3.57 33.79 -17.88
CA THR A 206 -3.67 34.87 -18.85
C THR A 206 -2.41 35.02 -19.69
N LYS A 207 -1.28 34.48 -19.21
CA LYS A 207 0.00 34.58 -19.90
C LYS A 207 0.15 33.44 -20.90
N ARG A 208 0.56 33.78 -22.11
CA ARG A 208 0.71 32.80 -23.21
C ARG A 208 1.59 31.61 -22.86
N TYR A 209 2.73 31.84 -22.20
CA TYR A 209 3.65 30.77 -21.83
C TYR A 209 3.05 29.80 -20.82
N GLU A 210 2.24 30.30 -19.86
CA GLU A 210 1.53 29.43 -18.89
C GLU A 210 0.53 28.54 -19.63
N VAL A 211 -0.27 29.12 -20.55
CA VAL A 211 -1.23 28.37 -21.37
C VAL A 211 -0.53 27.28 -22.19
N MET A 212 0.63 27.60 -22.78
CA MET A 212 1.41 26.64 -23.58
C MET A 212 1.99 25.51 -22.72
N ILE A 213 2.61 25.83 -21.57
CA ILE A 213 3.21 24.83 -20.68
C ILE A 213 2.14 23.89 -20.12
N HIS A 214 1.06 24.45 -19.57
CA HIS A 214 -0.01 23.63 -18.99
C HIS A 214 -0.78 22.85 -20.04
N GLY A 215 -0.97 23.42 -21.24
CA GLY A 215 -1.55 22.73 -22.40
C GLY A 215 -0.68 21.58 -22.91
N PHE A 216 0.64 21.79 -22.96
CA PHE A 216 1.62 20.73 -23.30
C PHE A 216 1.53 19.54 -22.35
N MET A 217 1.45 19.77 -21.05
CA MET A 217 1.47 18.72 -20.04
C MET A 217 0.17 17.89 -19.96
N LEU A 218 -0.93 18.33 -20.60
CA LEU A 218 -2.17 17.55 -20.59
C LEU A 218 -2.02 16.17 -21.21
N VAL A 219 -1.35 16.08 -22.38
CA VAL A 219 -1.13 14.78 -23.04
C VAL A 219 -0.25 13.86 -22.22
N PRO A 220 0.94 14.27 -21.72
CA PRO A 220 1.75 13.45 -20.84
C PRO A 220 1.00 12.93 -19.59
N ILE A 221 0.18 13.77 -18.95
CA ILE A 221 -0.60 13.38 -17.79
C ILE A 221 -1.65 12.32 -18.16
N ILE A 222 -2.41 12.55 -19.25
CA ILE A 222 -3.45 11.60 -19.70
C ILE A 222 -2.84 10.27 -20.15
N ILE A 223 -1.74 10.29 -20.90
CA ILE A 223 -1.04 9.05 -21.30
C ILE A 223 -0.57 8.29 -20.07
N SER A 224 0.09 8.98 -19.13
CA SER A 224 0.53 8.34 -17.88
C SER A 224 -0.65 7.71 -17.13
N LEU A 225 -1.80 8.41 -17.06
CA LEU A 225 -3.02 7.90 -16.42
C LEU A 225 -3.55 6.64 -17.13
N LEU A 226 -3.63 6.65 -18.45
CA LEU A 226 -4.05 5.49 -19.24
C LEU A 226 -3.12 4.29 -19.02
N LEU A 227 -1.80 4.52 -18.96
CA LEU A 227 -0.79 3.48 -18.76
C LEU A 227 -0.75 2.93 -17.33
N THR A 228 -1.38 3.57 -16.35
CA THR A 228 -1.56 2.95 -15.02
C THR A 228 -2.49 1.74 -15.08
N LEU A 229 -3.38 1.69 -16.06
CA LEU A 229 -4.44 0.67 -16.19
C LEU A 229 -5.26 0.50 -14.89
N SER A 230 -5.44 1.57 -14.13
CA SER A 230 -6.15 1.57 -12.87
C SER A 230 -7.67 1.58 -13.06
N ARG A 231 -8.32 0.45 -12.82
CA ARG A 231 -9.80 0.34 -12.86
C ARG A 231 -10.47 1.25 -11.82
N GLY A 232 -9.86 1.35 -10.62
CA GLY A 232 -10.34 2.26 -9.57
C GLY A 232 -10.35 3.71 -10.03
N ALA A 233 -9.29 4.16 -10.70
CA ALA A 233 -9.21 5.51 -11.25
C ALA A 233 -10.29 5.76 -12.33
N ILE A 234 -10.57 4.78 -13.19
CA ILE A 234 -11.60 4.88 -14.22
C ILE A 234 -12.99 5.02 -13.59
N ILE A 235 -13.29 4.28 -12.53
CA ILE A 235 -14.57 4.34 -11.82
C ILE A 235 -14.71 5.67 -11.04
N MET A 236 -13.64 6.13 -10.39
CA MET A 236 -13.70 7.33 -9.55
C MET A 236 -13.57 8.63 -10.34
N MET A 237 -12.92 8.63 -11.50
CA MET A 237 -12.71 9.82 -12.33
C MET A 237 -14.02 10.53 -12.73
N PRO A 238 -15.09 9.86 -13.18
CA PRO A 238 -16.38 10.50 -13.44
C PRO A 238 -16.99 11.16 -12.20
N ILE A 239 -16.91 10.53 -11.04
CA ILE A 239 -17.43 11.06 -9.77
C ILE A 239 -16.65 12.32 -9.38
N ILE A 240 -15.32 12.26 -9.43
CA ILE A 240 -14.44 13.39 -9.13
C ILE A 240 -14.67 14.54 -10.15
N ALA A 241 -14.82 14.21 -11.44
CA ALA A 241 -15.13 15.17 -12.48
C ALA A 241 -16.49 15.87 -12.24
N LEU A 242 -17.51 15.11 -11.85
CA LEU A 242 -18.84 15.64 -11.50
C LEU A 242 -18.75 16.66 -10.34
N VAL A 243 -18.07 16.28 -9.25
CA VAL A 243 -17.85 17.20 -8.12
C VAL A 243 -17.12 18.47 -8.57
N THR A 244 -16.11 18.32 -9.41
CA THR A 244 -15.35 19.45 -9.96
C THR A 244 -16.22 20.34 -10.85
N LEU A 245 -17.04 19.76 -11.72
CA LEU A 245 -17.96 20.52 -12.58
C LEU A 245 -18.97 21.34 -11.76
N LEU A 246 -19.50 20.77 -10.66
CA LEU A 246 -20.44 21.50 -9.78
C LEU A 246 -19.82 22.75 -9.13
N LEU A 247 -18.50 22.77 -8.92
CA LEU A 247 -17.79 23.93 -8.38
C LEU A 247 -17.63 25.06 -9.39
N PHE A 248 -17.57 24.75 -10.69
CA PHE A 248 -17.25 25.73 -11.71
C PHE A 248 -18.50 26.34 -12.36
N ASN A 249 -18.37 27.54 -12.89
CA ASN A 249 -19.36 28.13 -13.76
C ASN A 249 -19.34 27.45 -15.13
N THR A 250 -20.43 27.59 -15.90
CA THR A 250 -20.65 26.90 -17.17
C THR A 250 -19.51 27.11 -18.17
N ARG A 251 -18.92 28.33 -18.23
CA ARG A 251 -17.76 28.63 -19.08
C ARG A 251 -16.56 27.73 -18.72
N ARG A 252 -16.20 27.65 -17.43
CA ARG A 252 -15.08 26.84 -16.97
C ARG A 252 -15.35 25.36 -17.19
N GLN A 253 -16.59 24.91 -16.97
CA GLN A 253 -17.02 23.55 -17.26
C GLN A 253 -16.79 23.19 -18.73
N LEU A 254 -17.24 24.04 -19.65
CA LEU A 254 -17.07 23.81 -21.08
C LEU A 254 -15.62 23.81 -21.52
N MET A 255 -14.80 24.76 -21.04
CA MET A 255 -13.37 24.80 -21.31
C MET A 255 -12.67 23.54 -20.81
N MET A 256 -12.97 23.10 -19.57
CA MET A 256 -12.43 21.90 -18.98
C MET A 256 -12.73 20.67 -19.83
N LEU A 257 -13.98 20.48 -20.25
CA LEU A 257 -14.39 19.35 -21.09
C LEU A 257 -13.66 19.37 -22.45
N MET A 258 -13.58 20.53 -23.11
CA MET A 258 -12.86 20.64 -24.39
C MET A 258 -11.38 20.29 -24.24
N TYR A 259 -10.72 20.73 -23.16
CA TYR A 259 -9.31 20.43 -22.92
C TYR A 259 -9.09 18.94 -22.63
N VAL A 260 -9.95 18.32 -21.81
CA VAL A 260 -9.85 16.90 -21.48
C VAL A 260 -10.16 16.03 -22.70
N CYS A 261 -11.22 16.33 -23.46
CA CYS A 261 -11.56 15.59 -24.68
C CYS A 261 -10.44 15.72 -25.73
N GLY A 262 -9.91 16.92 -25.94
CA GLY A 262 -8.78 17.12 -26.84
C GLY A 262 -7.54 16.34 -26.39
N ALA A 263 -7.17 16.42 -25.13
CA ALA A 263 -6.02 15.69 -24.59
C ALA A 263 -6.19 14.18 -24.69
N LEU A 264 -7.39 13.66 -24.44
CA LEU A 264 -7.70 12.23 -24.62
C LEU A 264 -7.53 11.80 -26.09
N LEU A 265 -8.13 12.53 -27.03
CA LEU A 265 -8.00 12.24 -28.47
C LEU A 265 -6.55 12.22 -28.93
N PHE A 266 -5.76 13.25 -28.58
CA PHE A 266 -4.34 13.29 -28.91
C PHE A 266 -3.54 12.16 -28.24
N SER A 267 -3.87 11.80 -27.00
CA SER A 267 -3.20 10.70 -26.28
C SER A 267 -3.46 9.33 -26.92
N LEU A 268 -4.68 9.08 -27.42
CA LEU A 268 -5.03 7.83 -28.08
C LEU A 268 -4.22 7.56 -29.36
N LEU A 269 -3.66 8.59 -30.00
CA LEU A 269 -2.84 8.44 -31.21
C LEU A 269 -1.50 7.71 -30.95
N ILE A 270 -0.98 7.79 -29.71
CA ILE A 270 0.37 7.25 -29.40
C ILE A 270 0.40 6.27 -28.24
N VAL A 271 -0.69 6.09 -27.50
CA VAL A 271 -0.69 5.25 -26.30
C VAL A 271 -0.37 3.79 -26.62
N SER A 272 -0.86 3.25 -27.75
CA SER A 272 -0.59 1.87 -28.17
C SER A 272 0.90 1.63 -28.46
N ASP A 273 1.56 2.54 -29.17
CA ASP A 273 3.01 2.45 -29.41
C ASP A 273 3.81 2.51 -28.11
N LEU A 274 3.42 3.40 -27.18
CA LEU A 274 4.09 3.50 -25.89
C LEU A 274 3.88 2.25 -25.01
N THR A 275 2.70 1.62 -25.08
CA THR A 275 2.43 0.35 -24.40
C THR A 275 3.35 -0.75 -24.93
N SER A 276 3.47 -0.89 -26.26
CA SER A 276 4.34 -1.89 -26.86
C SER A 276 5.82 -1.71 -26.46
N ARG A 277 6.30 -0.46 -26.42
CA ARG A 277 7.66 -0.16 -25.95
C ARG A 277 7.86 -0.50 -24.47
N ALA A 278 6.87 -0.18 -23.62
CA ALA A 278 6.91 -0.53 -22.21
C ALA A 278 6.98 -2.04 -21.99
N THR A 279 6.24 -2.82 -22.79
CA THR A 279 6.27 -4.29 -22.73
C THR A 279 7.67 -4.83 -23.05
N VAL A 280 8.29 -4.36 -24.11
CA VAL A 280 9.66 -4.78 -24.49
C VAL A 280 10.67 -4.43 -23.38
N VAL A 281 10.54 -3.23 -22.78
CA VAL A 281 11.41 -2.81 -21.66
C VAL A 281 11.19 -3.70 -20.42
N TYR A 282 9.94 -3.98 -20.08
CA TYR A 282 9.58 -4.83 -18.95
C TYR A 282 10.13 -6.25 -19.12
N GLU A 283 9.89 -6.89 -20.27
CA GLU A 283 10.37 -8.25 -20.58
C GLU A 283 11.88 -8.33 -20.52
N ARG A 284 12.59 -7.33 -21.08
CA ARG A 284 14.04 -7.25 -20.99
C ARG A 284 14.53 -7.23 -19.54
N TYR A 285 13.91 -6.42 -18.68
CA TYR A 285 14.30 -6.34 -17.27
C TYR A 285 14.02 -7.64 -16.53
N GLN A 286 12.88 -8.31 -16.82
CA GLN A 286 12.56 -9.61 -16.22
C GLN A 286 13.56 -10.69 -16.62
N GLN A 287 13.97 -10.73 -17.87
CA GLN A 287 15.01 -11.66 -18.35
C GLN A 287 16.36 -11.43 -17.64
N GLN A 288 16.78 -10.17 -17.48
CA GLN A 288 18.02 -9.85 -16.78
C GLN A 288 17.96 -10.23 -15.29
N ILE A 289 16.81 -10.02 -14.64
CA ILE A 289 16.59 -10.43 -13.24
C ILE A 289 16.64 -11.96 -13.11
N ALA A 290 15.93 -12.68 -13.97
CA ALA A 290 15.90 -14.15 -13.97
C ALA A 290 17.28 -14.75 -14.20
N SER A 291 18.08 -14.16 -15.10
CA SER A 291 19.45 -14.55 -15.40
C SER A 291 20.49 -14.06 -14.38
N ARG A 292 20.07 -13.37 -13.32
CA ARG A 292 20.95 -12.73 -12.31
C ARG A 292 21.99 -11.79 -12.91
N GLN A 293 21.69 -11.19 -14.05
CA GLN A 293 22.55 -10.20 -14.70
C GLN A 293 22.33 -8.81 -14.14
N ALA A 294 23.34 -7.94 -14.27
CA ALA A 294 23.20 -6.53 -13.96
C ALA A 294 22.16 -5.90 -14.91
N ILE A 295 21.28 -5.06 -14.35
CA ILE A 295 20.24 -4.42 -15.14
C ILE A 295 20.84 -3.30 -15.99
N GLU A 296 20.79 -3.46 -17.29
CA GLU A 296 21.22 -2.50 -18.28
C GLU A 296 20.05 -1.64 -18.76
N THR A 297 20.17 -0.34 -18.58
CA THR A 297 19.17 0.62 -19.03
C THR A 297 19.29 0.94 -20.52
N VAL A 298 18.19 1.40 -21.11
CA VAL A 298 18.15 1.82 -22.53
C VAL A 298 18.74 3.23 -22.65
N ARG A 299 19.70 3.41 -23.53
CA ARG A 299 20.29 4.75 -23.79
C ARG A 299 19.24 5.70 -24.35
N LEU A 300 19.20 6.95 -23.86
CA LEU A 300 18.24 7.97 -24.29
C LEU A 300 18.23 8.19 -25.81
N ILE A 301 19.39 8.16 -26.43
CA ILE A 301 19.56 8.38 -27.88
C ILE A 301 19.34 7.12 -28.74
N SER A 302 18.99 5.98 -28.13
CA SER A 302 18.64 4.78 -28.91
C SER A 302 17.36 5.01 -29.74
N SER A 303 17.25 4.39 -30.90
CA SER A 303 16.08 4.53 -31.79
C SER A 303 14.76 4.15 -31.11
N SER A 304 14.80 3.18 -30.19
CA SER A 304 13.64 2.75 -29.42
C SER A 304 13.18 3.81 -28.40
N SER A 305 14.12 4.45 -27.69
CA SER A 305 13.80 5.46 -26.69
C SER A 305 13.50 6.82 -27.33
N ILE A 306 14.39 7.34 -28.22
CA ILE A 306 14.23 8.66 -28.81
C ILE A 306 12.94 8.76 -29.64
N GLY A 307 12.55 7.69 -30.34
CA GLY A 307 11.30 7.64 -31.09
C GLY A 307 10.08 7.78 -30.18
N GLY A 308 10.10 7.21 -28.98
CA GLY A 308 9.06 7.41 -27.97
C GLY A 308 8.99 8.85 -27.47
N TRP A 309 10.13 9.44 -27.11
CA TRP A 309 10.22 10.83 -26.68
C TRP A 309 9.77 11.82 -27.73
N LEU A 310 10.19 11.67 -28.96
CA LEU A 310 9.79 12.56 -30.07
C LEU A 310 8.27 12.53 -30.29
N ARG A 311 7.62 11.36 -30.21
CA ARG A 311 6.16 11.27 -30.35
C ARG A 311 5.45 11.97 -29.19
N ILE A 312 5.89 11.75 -27.94
CA ILE A 312 5.32 12.41 -26.77
C ILE A 312 5.43 13.95 -26.94
N VAL A 313 6.62 14.46 -27.27
CA VAL A 313 6.86 15.90 -27.44
C VAL A 313 6.03 16.47 -28.58
N PHE A 314 6.02 15.81 -29.73
CA PHE A 314 5.28 16.26 -30.93
C PHE A 314 3.77 16.36 -30.65
N ILE A 315 3.15 15.30 -30.13
CA ILE A 315 1.72 15.31 -29.82
C ILE A 315 1.40 16.30 -28.70
N SER A 316 2.26 16.47 -27.72
CA SER A 316 2.10 17.48 -26.67
C SER A 316 2.18 18.91 -27.20
N LEU A 317 3.05 19.18 -28.19
CA LEU A 317 3.10 20.49 -28.88
C LEU A 317 1.83 20.76 -29.69
N LEU A 318 1.29 19.75 -30.38
CA LEU A 318 0.00 19.88 -31.08
C LEU A 318 -1.13 20.21 -30.10
N MET A 319 -1.16 19.54 -28.94
CA MET A 319 -2.13 19.82 -27.89
C MET A 319 -1.96 21.22 -27.30
N ALA A 320 -0.74 21.68 -27.07
CA ALA A 320 -0.47 23.04 -26.61
C ALA A 320 -1.00 24.08 -27.60
N GLY A 321 -0.77 23.86 -28.91
CA GLY A 321 -1.35 24.70 -29.97
C GLY A 321 -2.87 24.69 -29.98
N PHE A 322 -3.49 23.52 -29.88
CA PHE A 322 -4.95 23.36 -29.76
C PHE A 322 -5.53 24.13 -28.56
N VAL A 323 -4.93 23.95 -27.38
CA VAL A 323 -5.31 24.68 -26.16
C VAL A 323 -5.18 26.20 -26.36
N TYR A 324 -4.08 26.65 -26.96
CA TYR A 324 -3.86 28.07 -27.23
C TYR A 324 -4.92 28.65 -28.17
N LEU A 325 -5.30 27.91 -29.23
CA LEU A 325 -6.36 28.34 -30.16
C LEU A 325 -7.73 28.42 -29.46
N ILE A 326 -8.08 27.40 -28.66
CA ILE A 326 -9.31 27.44 -27.88
C ILE A 326 -9.29 28.64 -26.92
N HIS A 327 -8.20 28.83 -26.18
CA HIS A 327 -8.07 29.92 -25.21
C HIS A 327 -8.20 31.31 -25.88
N LYS A 328 -7.62 31.46 -27.06
CA LYS A 328 -7.62 32.75 -27.79
C LYS A 328 -8.93 33.04 -28.50
N TYR A 329 -9.50 32.05 -29.20
CA TYR A 329 -10.64 32.27 -30.10
C TYR A 329 -11.97 31.79 -29.55
N VAL A 330 -12.03 30.55 -29.04
CA VAL A 330 -13.27 29.94 -28.59
C VAL A 330 -13.78 30.63 -27.32
N GLN A 331 -12.87 30.95 -26.39
CA GLN A 331 -13.22 31.68 -25.17
C GLN A 331 -13.92 33.03 -25.46
N SER A 332 -13.40 33.80 -26.42
CA SER A 332 -13.99 35.07 -26.82
C SER A 332 -15.36 34.93 -27.48
N VAL A 333 -15.58 33.86 -28.25
CA VAL A 333 -16.89 33.54 -28.87
C VAL A 333 -17.91 33.13 -27.82
N ILE A 334 -17.50 32.28 -26.88
CA ILE A 334 -18.33 31.86 -25.75
C ILE A 334 -18.77 33.08 -24.94
N ASP A 335 -17.86 34.00 -24.63
CA ASP A 335 -18.14 35.20 -23.85
C ASP A 335 -19.11 36.15 -24.55
N ARG A 336 -19.05 36.24 -25.85
CA ARG A 336 -19.96 37.11 -26.64
C ARG A 336 -21.35 36.50 -26.86
N LYS A 337 -21.41 35.22 -27.28
CA LYS A 337 -22.67 34.59 -27.71
C LYS A 337 -23.48 33.96 -26.60
N MET A 338 -22.82 33.51 -25.53
CA MET A 338 -23.46 32.71 -24.46
C MET A 338 -23.52 33.43 -23.10
N SER A 339 -23.10 34.69 -22.99
CA SER A 339 -22.98 35.42 -21.71
C SER A 339 -24.28 35.45 -20.91
N LYS A 340 -25.42 35.70 -21.57
CA LYS A 340 -26.74 35.73 -20.90
C LYS A 340 -27.18 34.38 -20.35
N TRP A 341 -26.98 33.30 -21.13
CA TRP A 341 -27.31 31.94 -20.67
C TRP A 341 -26.37 31.45 -19.55
N MET A 342 -25.07 31.74 -19.69
CA MET A 342 -24.04 31.31 -18.76
C MET A 342 -24.09 32.01 -17.39
N SER A 343 -24.73 33.15 -17.28
CA SER A 343 -24.96 33.86 -16.02
C SER A 343 -26.12 33.27 -15.20
N SER A 344 -26.94 32.41 -15.79
CA SER A 344 -28.09 31.80 -15.12
C SER A 344 -27.64 30.67 -14.18
N ARG A 345 -28.33 30.48 -13.02
CA ARG A 345 -28.12 29.37 -12.12
C ARG A 345 -28.43 28.00 -12.76
N ARG A 346 -29.40 27.95 -13.68
CA ARG A 346 -29.81 26.73 -14.40
C ARG A 346 -28.72 26.22 -15.34
N SER A 347 -28.00 27.11 -16.02
CA SER A 347 -26.93 26.73 -16.94
C SER A 347 -25.77 26.03 -16.22
N ARG A 348 -25.51 26.42 -14.98
CA ARG A 348 -24.44 25.81 -14.17
C ARG A 348 -24.67 24.32 -13.89
N LEU A 349 -25.93 23.86 -13.81
CA LEU A 349 -26.31 22.47 -13.57
C LEU A 349 -26.51 21.70 -14.90
N ALA A 350 -26.65 22.36 -16.04
CA ALA A 350 -26.93 21.69 -17.30
C ALA A 350 -25.79 20.75 -17.73
N ILE A 351 -24.54 21.19 -17.69
CA ILE A 351 -23.39 20.39 -18.07
C ILE A 351 -23.16 19.22 -17.08
N PRO A 352 -23.16 19.40 -15.76
CA PRO A 352 -23.12 18.31 -14.79
C PRO A 352 -24.23 17.27 -15.02
N LEU A 353 -25.47 17.72 -15.30
CA LEU A 353 -26.58 16.80 -15.57
C LEU A 353 -26.35 15.98 -16.84
N ILE A 354 -25.98 16.64 -17.95
CA ILE A 354 -25.64 15.95 -19.21
C ILE A 354 -24.47 14.96 -18.98
N PHE A 355 -23.44 15.39 -18.26
CA PHE A 355 -22.30 14.55 -17.95
C PHE A 355 -22.71 13.30 -17.14
N THR A 356 -23.62 13.46 -16.16
CA THR A 356 -24.16 12.34 -15.38
C THR A 356 -24.95 11.39 -16.27
N ILE A 357 -25.85 11.89 -17.12
CA ILE A 357 -26.64 11.08 -18.04
C ILE A 357 -25.74 10.29 -19.00
N VAL A 358 -24.79 10.96 -19.63
CA VAL A 358 -23.82 10.33 -20.55
C VAL A 358 -22.95 9.31 -19.80
N GLY A 359 -22.55 9.62 -18.57
CA GLY A 359 -21.80 8.71 -17.71
C GLY A 359 -22.59 7.43 -17.37
N VAL A 360 -23.84 7.56 -16.96
CA VAL A 360 -24.74 6.41 -16.67
C VAL A 360 -24.94 5.56 -17.94
N ILE A 361 -25.23 6.20 -19.09
CA ILE A 361 -25.36 5.49 -20.36
C ILE A 361 -24.05 4.76 -20.71
N GLY A 362 -22.90 5.41 -20.53
CA GLY A 362 -21.58 4.81 -20.74
C GLY A 362 -21.34 3.58 -19.87
N VAL A 363 -21.70 3.64 -18.58
CA VAL A 363 -21.61 2.48 -17.67
C VAL A 363 -22.51 1.33 -18.12
N VAL A 364 -23.76 1.62 -18.51
CA VAL A 364 -24.69 0.61 -19.02
C VAL A 364 -24.16 -0.05 -20.30
N ILE A 365 -23.59 0.73 -21.22
CA ILE A 365 -23.00 0.20 -22.47
C ILE A 365 -21.76 -0.65 -22.14
N LEU A 366 -20.89 -0.22 -21.22
CA LEU A 366 -19.73 -0.98 -20.78
C LEU A 366 -20.11 -2.30 -20.11
N SER A 367 -21.15 -2.28 -19.25
CA SER A 367 -21.60 -3.48 -18.55
C SER A 367 -22.35 -4.47 -19.45
N SER A 368 -22.90 -4.02 -20.59
CA SER A 368 -23.61 -4.88 -21.55
C SER A 368 -22.70 -5.75 -22.44
N GLY A 369 -21.37 -5.57 -22.37
CA GLY A 369 -20.42 -6.28 -23.21
C GLY A 369 -20.42 -5.91 -24.70
N VAL A 370 -21.31 -5.00 -25.14
CA VAL A 370 -21.40 -4.57 -26.55
C VAL A 370 -20.10 -3.95 -27.05
N LEU A 371 -19.35 -3.28 -26.17
CA LEU A 371 -18.11 -2.63 -26.55
C LEU A 371 -16.95 -3.59 -26.77
N SER A 372 -16.97 -4.76 -26.15
CA SER A 372 -15.91 -5.79 -26.29
C SER A 372 -15.91 -6.41 -27.69
N SER A 373 -17.03 -6.41 -28.39
CA SER A 373 -17.15 -6.90 -29.77
C SER A 373 -16.72 -5.87 -30.84
N VAL A 374 -16.59 -4.59 -30.47
CA VAL A 374 -16.31 -3.49 -31.42
C VAL A 374 -14.89 -2.94 -31.25
N LEU A 375 -14.26 -3.08 -30.05
CA LEU A 375 -12.96 -2.51 -29.76
C LEU A 375 -11.82 -3.54 -29.96
N PRO A 376 -10.69 -3.14 -30.59
CA PRO A 376 -9.53 -4.03 -30.77
C PRO A 376 -8.96 -4.54 -29.42
N SER A 377 -8.43 -5.76 -29.44
CA SER A 377 -7.66 -6.36 -28.35
C SER A 377 -6.45 -5.48 -28.02
N GLY A 378 -6.48 -4.79 -26.90
CA GLY A 378 -5.42 -3.89 -26.45
C GLY A 378 -5.86 -3.04 -25.26
N THR A 379 -5.26 -1.89 -25.06
CA THR A 379 -5.55 -0.96 -23.95
C THR A 379 -7.03 -0.56 -23.86
N LEU A 380 -7.73 -0.51 -25.02
CA LEU A 380 -9.17 -0.23 -25.09
C LEU A 380 -10.03 -1.49 -24.80
N GLY A 381 -9.55 -2.69 -25.13
CA GLY A 381 -10.24 -3.95 -24.76
C GLY A 381 -10.34 -4.14 -23.25
N ARG A 382 -9.43 -3.58 -22.47
CA ARG A 382 -9.51 -3.59 -21.00
C ARG A 382 -10.56 -2.67 -20.42
N LEU A 383 -10.84 -1.56 -21.08
CA LEU A 383 -11.97 -0.69 -20.72
C LEU A 383 -13.30 -1.41 -20.93
N ALA A 384 -13.37 -2.26 -21.96
CA ALA A 384 -14.54 -3.08 -22.24
C ALA A 384 -14.73 -4.25 -21.26
N ASN A 385 -13.66 -4.71 -20.60
CA ASN A 385 -13.69 -5.80 -19.63
C ASN A 385 -13.78 -5.32 -18.16
N ILE A 386 -14.34 -4.14 -17.91
CA ILE A 386 -14.71 -3.70 -16.55
C ILE A 386 -15.97 -4.47 -16.14
N ASN A 387 -15.78 -5.63 -15.51
CA ASN A 387 -16.85 -6.40 -14.91
C ASN A 387 -16.58 -6.62 -13.42
N PHE A 388 -17.60 -6.98 -12.67
CA PHE A 388 -17.49 -7.25 -11.23
C PHE A 388 -16.81 -8.59 -10.92
N ASN A 389 -16.59 -9.45 -11.91
CA ASN A 389 -15.98 -10.78 -11.76
C ASN A 389 -14.46 -10.77 -12.04
N THR A 390 -13.80 -9.63 -11.94
CA THR A 390 -12.34 -9.56 -12.07
C THR A 390 -11.67 -9.80 -10.73
N HIS A 391 -10.47 -10.42 -10.74
CA HIS A 391 -9.67 -10.70 -9.55
C HIS A 391 -9.63 -9.51 -8.57
N SER A 392 -9.23 -8.33 -9.04
CA SER A 392 -9.07 -7.15 -8.18
C SER A 392 -10.36 -6.59 -7.56
N VAL A 393 -11.54 -6.94 -8.08
CA VAL A 393 -12.83 -6.56 -7.49
C VAL A 393 -13.25 -7.61 -6.47
N LEU A 394 -13.17 -8.91 -6.83
CA LEU A 394 -13.49 -10.01 -5.93
C LEU A 394 -12.61 -10.01 -4.68
N GLU A 395 -11.31 -9.77 -4.87
CA GLU A 395 -10.33 -9.63 -3.79
C GLU A 395 -10.71 -8.50 -2.81
N ARG A 396 -11.13 -7.32 -3.31
CA ARG A 396 -11.59 -6.23 -2.44
C ARG A 396 -12.84 -6.59 -1.64
N PHE A 397 -13.81 -7.26 -2.26
CA PHE A 397 -14.99 -7.72 -1.53
C PHE A 397 -14.61 -8.67 -0.40
N GLU A 398 -13.69 -9.60 -0.64
CA GLU A 398 -13.20 -10.49 0.40
C GLU A 398 -12.47 -9.73 1.51
N PHE A 399 -11.60 -8.77 1.17
CA PHE A 399 -10.94 -7.92 2.17
C PHE A 399 -11.96 -7.14 3.02
N TYR A 400 -13.03 -6.62 2.41
CA TYR A 400 -14.06 -5.89 3.16
C TYR A 400 -14.84 -6.81 4.10
N LYS A 401 -15.15 -8.03 3.67
CA LYS A 401 -15.78 -9.05 4.50
C LYS A 401 -14.89 -9.41 5.70
N ILE A 402 -13.62 -9.72 5.44
CA ILE A 402 -12.63 -10.01 6.48
C ILE A 402 -12.49 -8.82 7.44
N ALA A 403 -12.38 -7.61 6.93
CA ALA A 403 -12.26 -6.41 7.75
C ALA A 403 -13.47 -6.20 8.68
N ILE A 404 -14.67 -6.53 8.23
CA ILE A 404 -15.88 -6.48 9.06
C ILE A 404 -15.85 -7.55 10.16
N GLU A 405 -15.36 -8.77 9.87
CA GLU A 405 -15.19 -9.81 10.90
C GLU A 405 -14.15 -9.37 11.95
N MET A 406 -13.03 -8.84 11.52
CA MET A 406 -12.00 -8.29 12.44
C MET A 406 -12.53 -7.14 13.29
N TRP A 407 -13.32 -6.24 12.71
CA TRP A 407 -13.93 -5.13 13.43
C TRP A 407 -14.88 -5.60 14.55
N LYS A 408 -15.62 -6.69 14.34
CA LYS A 408 -16.54 -7.25 15.36
C LYS A 408 -15.84 -7.64 16.65
N GLU A 409 -14.55 -7.98 16.62
CA GLU A 409 -13.77 -8.26 17.83
C GLU A 409 -13.50 -7.02 18.70
N SER A 410 -13.37 -5.86 18.09
CA SER A 410 -13.06 -4.60 18.79
C SER A 410 -13.86 -3.43 18.19
N PRO A 411 -15.21 -3.44 18.32
CA PRO A 411 -16.07 -2.57 17.52
C PRO A 411 -15.96 -1.09 17.88
N VAL A 412 -15.60 -0.75 19.11
CA VAL A 412 -15.63 0.62 19.63
C VAL A 412 -14.34 1.38 19.32
N LEU A 413 -13.18 0.85 19.71
CA LEU A 413 -11.85 1.46 19.55
C LEU A 413 -10.95 0.77 18.53
N GLY A 414 -11.41 -0.31 17.90
CA GLY A 414 -10.62 -1.08 16.94
C GLY A 414 -9.46 -1.87 17.56
N GLY A 415 -8.67 -2.50 16.71
CA GLY A 415 -7.52 -3.34 17.08
C GLY A 415 -6.18 -2.59 17.12
N GLY A 416 -6.17 -1.24 17.09
CA GLY A 416 -4.94 -0.44 17.01
C GLY A 416 -4.44 -0.24 15.57
N GLY A 417 -3.55 0.74 15.39
CA GLY A 417 -2.90 0.96 14.10
C GLY A 417 -2.20 -0.31 13.61
N GLY A 418 -2.35 -0.63 12.31
CA GLY A 418 -1.80 -1.85 11.71
C GLY A 418 -2.51 -3.16 12.10
N ALA A 419 -3.70 -3.10 12.71
CA ALA A 419 -4.45 -4.30 13.12
C ALA A 419 -4.77 -5.21 11.93
N TRP A 420 -5.06 -4.66 10.76
CA TRP A 420 -5.23 -5.46 9.55
C TRP A 420 -3.99 -6.31 9.25
N GLU A 421 -2.82 -5.67 9.19
CA GLU A 421 -1.55 -6.33 8.88
C GLU A 421 -1.20 -7.42 9.91
N ALA A 422 -1.55 -7.21 11.18
CA ALA A 422 -1.30 -8.16 12.26
C ALA A 422 -2.24 -9.38 12.22
N LEU A 423 -3.45 -9.25 11.67
CA LEU A 423 -4.49 -10.26 11.84
C LEU A 423 -4.99 -10.90 10.56
N TYR A 424 -4.77 -10.29 9.37
CA TYR A 424 -5.45 -10.73 8.14
C TYR A 424 -5.21 -12.23 7.83
N ASP A 425 -4.04 -12.77 8.14
CA ASP A 425 -3.73 -14.18 7.93
C ASP A 425 -4.69 -15.12 8.67
N GLN A 426 -5.17 -14.71 9.85
CA GLN A 426 -6.12 -15.50 10.66
C GLN A 426 -7.50 -15.62 10.00
N TYR A 427 -7.91 -14.62 9.22
CA TYR A 427 -9.24 -14.52 8.63
C TYR A 427 -9.29 -14.87 7.15
N GLN A 428 -8.16 -15.29 6.57
CA GLN A 428 -8.07 -15.64 5.16
C GLN A 428 -9.04 -16.78 4.77
N SER A 429 -9.73 -16.58 3.65
CA SER A 429 -10.52 -17.63 2.98
C SER A 429 -9.73 -18.35 1.88
N TYR A 430 -8.63 -17.73 1.42
CA TYR A 430 -7.65 -18.29 0.48
C TYR A 430 -6.29 -17.61 0.70
N PRO A 431 -5.15 -18.19 0.24
CA PRO A 431 -3.82 -17.67 0.52
C PRO A 431 -3.48 -16.41 -0.29
N PHE A 432 -3.75 -15.23 0.25
CA PHE A 432 -3.33 -13.95 -0.29
C PHE A 432 -2.33 -13.23 0.64
N VAL A 433 -1.71 -12.17 0.15
CA VAL A 433 -0.85 -11.28 0.95
C VAL A 433 -1.33 -9.85 0.79
N SER A 434 -1.71 -9.21 1.88
CA SER A 434 -2.16 -7.82 1.85
C SER A 434 -1.79 -7.07 3.13
N ALA A 435 -1.10 -5.93 2.97
CA ALA A 435 -0.81 -5.02 4.10
C ALA A 435 -1.94 -4.01 4.34
N GLN A 436 -2.98 -3.95 3.48
CA GLN A 436 -4.03 -2.93 3.52
C GLN A 436 -5.37 -3.49 3.03
N THR A 437 -6.48 -2.96 3.55
CA THR A 437 -7.85 -3.40 3.21
C THR A 437 -8.33 -2.97 1.81
N HIS A 438 -7.54 -2.22 1.05
CA HIS A 438 -7.95 -1.57 -0.21
C HIS A 438 -9.19 -0.64 -0.09
N SER A 439 -9.41 -0.08 1.10
CA SER A 439 -10.24 1.09 1.39
C SER A 439 -9.74 1.75 2.66
N TYR A 440 -9.30 2.99 2.56
CA TYR A 440 -8.76 3.69 3.73
C TYR A 440 -9.78 3.85 4.85
N PHE A 441 -11.07 4.01 4.53
CA PHE A 441 -12.13 4.13 5.53
C PHE A 441 -12.41 2.82 6.26
N ILE A 442 -12.33 1.69 5.55
CA ILE A 442 -12.42 0.36 6.17
C ILE A 442 -11.17 0.09 7.00
N GLN A 443 -10.00 0.54 6.55
CA GLN A 443 -8.76 0.46 7.35
C GLN A 443 -8.92 1.17 8.69
N ILE A 444 -9.41 2.43 8.70
CA ILE A 444 -9.70 3.18 9.93
C ILE A 444 -10.70 2.42 10.83
N LEU A 445 -11.70 1.76 10.24
CA LEU A 445 -12.69 0.99 11.01
C LEU A 445 -12.05 -0.16 11.77
N VAL A 446 -11.18 -0.92 11.13
CA VAL A 446 -10.43 -2.02 11.77
C VAL A 446 -9.48 -1.49 12.85
N GLU A 447 -8.79 -0.38 12.55
CA GLU A 447 -7.74 0.16 13.42
C GLU A 447 -8.29 0.94 14.62
N THR A 448 -9.38 1.70 14.46
CA THR A 448 -9.86 2.65 15.47
C THR A 448 -11.36 2.50 15.81
N GLY A 449 -12.01 1.48 15.27
CA GLY A 449 -13.41 1.20 15.52
C GLY A 449 -14.36 2.28 15.00
N VAL A 450 -15.63 2.19 15.43
CA VAL A 450 -16.67 3.14 15.02
C VAL A 450 -16.40 4.57 15.51
N ILE A 451 -15.74 4.73 16.67
CA ILE A 451 -15.41 6.06 17.21
C ILE A 451 -14.41 6.76 16.29
N GLY A 452 -13.36 6.05 15.82
CA GLY A 452 -12.37 6.64 14.92
C GLY A 452 -12.95 7.01 13.57
N VAL A 453 -13.76 6.13 12.97
CA VAL A 453 -14.46 6.44 11.72
C VAL A 453 -15.38 7.64 11.87
N ALA A 454 -16.14 7.72 12.97
CA ALA A 454 -17.05 8.85 13.24
C ALA A 454 -16.26 10.17 13.38
N ILE A 455 -15.19 10.18 14.18
CA ILE A 455 -14.33 11.38 14.36
C ILE A 455 -13.75 11.81 13.01
N PHE A 456 -13.16 10.87 12.25
CA PHE A 456 -12.53 11.16 10.97
C PHE A 456 -13.55 11.68 9.93
N ALA A 457 -14.66 10.97 9.76
CA ALA A 457 -15.69 11.32 8.79
C ALA A 457 -16.37 12.66 9.14
N LEU A 458 -16.78 12.86 10.40
CA LEU A 458 -17.43 14.10 10.84
C LEU A 458 -16.49 15.29 10.74
N PHE A 459 -15.20 15.12 11.05
CA PHE A 459 -14.19 16.17 10.93
C PHE A 459 -14.02 16.62 9.46
N ILE A 460 -13.82 15.68 8.56
CA ILE A 460 -13.67 15.97 7.13
C ILE A 460 -14.96 16.56 6.55
N LEU A 461 -16.10 15.93 6.83
CA LEU A 461 -17.41 16.39 6.34
C LEU A 461 -17.72 17.80 6.83
N TYR A 462 -17.43 18.11 8.08
CA TYR A 462 -17.59 19.45 8.62
C TYR A 462 -16.80 20.50 7.81
N ILE A 463 -15.51 20.23 7.53
CA ILE A 463 -14.67 21.14 6.75
C ILE A 463 -15.22 21.30 5.33
N ILE A 464 -15.55 20.20 4.65
CA ILE A 464 -16.09 20.22 3.29
C ILE A 464 -17.39 21.01 3.23
N VAL A 465 -18.35 20.72 4.10
CA VAL A 465 -19.66 21.39 4.13
C VAL A 465 -19.52 22.88 4.42
N LYS A 466 -18.71 23.25 5.41
CA LYS A 466 -18.47 24.66 5.75
C LYS A 466 -17.81 25.42 4.59
N TYR A 467 -16.83 24.81 3.95
CA TYR A 467 -16.20 25.40 2.77
C TYR A 467 -17.17 25.57 1.61
N MET A 468 -17.97 24.55 1.31
CA MET A 468 -18.96 24.59 0.23
C MET A 468 -20.02 25.68 0.47
N ILE A 469 -20.56 25.77 1.69
CA ILE A 469 -21.50 26.83 2.05
C ILE A 469 -20.88 28.22 1.85
N GLN A 470 -19.65 28.41 2.31
CA GLN A 470 -18.95 29.70 2.16
C GLN A 470 -18.66 29.99 0.68
N TYR A 471 -18.17 29.01 -0.07
CA TYR A 471 -17.86 29.12 -1.49
C TYR A 471 -19.09 29.55 -2.31
N PHE A 472 -20.24 28.92 -2.12
CA PHE A 472 -21.46 29.27 -2.84
C PHE A 472 -22.12 30.58 -2.39
N ARG A 473 -21.89 30.98 -1.13
CA ARG A 473 -22.37 32.28 -0.62
C ARG A 473 -21.55 33.43 -1.20
N ASP A 474 -20.23 33.26 -1.26
CA ASP A 474 -19.28 34.35 -1.57
C ASP A 474 -18.74 34.24 -3.01
N LEU A 475 -19.60 33.87 -3.99
CA LEU A 475 -19.24 33.63 -5.40
C LEU A 475 -18.52 34.80 -6.10
N LYS A 476 -18.53 35.99 -5.52
CA LYS A 476 -17.85 37.20 -6.02
C LYS A 476 -16.49 37.47 -5.38
N SER A 477 -16.09 36.68 -4.39
CA SER A 477 -14.88 36.95 -3.63
C SER A 477 -13.66 36.18 -4.12
N GLU A 478 -12.50 36.70 -3.76
CA GLU A 478 -11.13 36.32 -4.11
C GLU A 478 -10.71 34.91 -3.62
N ASN A 479 -11.65 34.03 -3.21
CA ASN A 479 -11.38 32.70 -2.64
C ASN A 479 -11.04 31.62 -3.69
N GLU A 480 -10.81 32.01 -4.94
CA GLU A 480 -10.49 31.07 -6.03
C GLU A 480 -9.18 30.31 -5.84
N ASP A 481 -8.23 30.85 -5.07
CA ASP A 481 -6.95 30.16 -4.83
C ASP A 481 -7.13 28.92 -3.94
N HIS A 482 -8.16 28.86 -3.09
CA HIS A 482 -8.46 27.72 -2.22
C HIS A 482 -9.15 26.56 -2.95
N VAL A 483 -9.82 26.81 -4.08
CA VAL A 483 -10.44 25.77 -4.92
C VAL A 483 -9.42 24.76 -5.39
N PHE A 484 -8.21 25.20 -5.74
CA PHE A 484 -7.12 24.32 -6.14
C PHE A 484 -6.84 23.26 -5.04
N PHE A 485 -6.67 23.69 -3.80
CA PHE A 485 -6.38 22.81 -2.68
C PHE A 485 -7.58 21.93 -2.30
N PHE A 486 -8.81 22.47 -2.43
CA PHE A 486 -10.01 21.67 -2.24
C PHE A 486 -10.11 20.53 -3.26
N LEU A 487 -9.82 20.79 -4.53
CA LEU A 487 -9.82 19.77 -5.59
C LEU A 487 -8.80 18.67 -5.33
N ILE A 488 -7.60 19.01 -4.84
CA ILE A 488 -6.58 18.05 -4.42
C ILE A 488 -7.14 17.16 -3.31
N ALA A 489 -7.64 17.75 -2.23
CA ALA A 489 -8.12 16.99 -1.08
C ALA A 489 -9.29 16.07 -1.45
N ILE A 490 -10.31 16.59 -2.14
CA ILE A 490 -11.52 15.82 -2.44
C ILE A 490 -11.26 14.69 -3.45
N SER A 491 -10.37 14.89 -4.42
CA SER A 491 -10.06 13.85 -5.40
C SER A 491 -9.36 12.64 -4.76
N ILE A 492 -8.40 12.88 -3.86
CA ILE A 492 -7.72 11.80 -3.13
C ILE A 492 -8.67 11.12 -2.15
N LEU A 493 -9.45 11.87 -1.38
CA LEU A 493 -10.42 11.31 -0.43
C LEU A 493 -11.47 10.42 -1.12
N LEU A 494 -12.00 10.86 -2.26
CA LEU A 494 -12.95 10.06 -3.03
C LEU A 494 -12.30 8.78 -3.58
N HIS A 495 -11.08 8.86 -4.13
CA HIS A 495 -10.38 7.68 -4.63
C HIS A 495 -10.08 6.68 -3.48
N SER A 496 -9.76 7.18 -2.29
CA SER A 496 -9.47 6.37 -1.10
C SER A 496 -10.69 5.66 -0.48
N LEU A 497 -11.90 5.88 -1.02
CA LEU A 497 -13.07 5.06 -0.68
C LEU A 497 -12.91 3.61 -1.16
N ILE A 498 -12.23 3.41 -2.29
CA ILE A 498 -12.07 2.11 -2.96
C ILE A 498 -10.61 1.65 -3.05
N ASP A 499 -9.69 2.41 -2.46
CA ASP A 499 -8.26 2.05 -2.40
C ASP A 499 -7.59 2.68 -1.16
N PHE A 500 -6.27 2.48 -0.96
CA PHE A 500 -5.55 2.84 0.27
C PHE A 500 -4.53 3.98 0.08
N GLU A 501 -4.73 4.91 -0.86
CA GLU A 501 -3.77 6.00 -1.10
C GLU A 501 -3.46 6.81 0.16
N MET A 502 -4.46 7.03 1.01
CA MET A 502 -4.27 7.75 2.28
C MET A 502 -3.36 7.02 3.28
N SER A 503 -3.03 5.75 3.06
CA SER A 503 -2.01 5.04 3.84
C SER A 503 -0.58 5.46 3.48
N TYR A 504 -0.39 6.09 2.31
CA TYR A 504 0.87 6.77 2.00
C TYR A 504 0.96 8.09 2.76
N GLY A 505 2.01 8.26 3.56
CA GLY A 505 2.23 9.49 4.33
C GLY A 505 2.25 10.76 3.45
N TYR A 506 2.66 10.64 2.18
CA TYR A 506 2.58 11.74 1.21
C TYR A 506 1.13 12.18 0.94
N PHE A 507 0.26 11.24 0.56
CA PHE A 507 -1.12 11.60 0.22
C PHE A 507 -1.89 12.09 1.44
N SER A 508 -1.76 11.42 2.57
CA SER A 508 -2.45 11.81 3.79
C SER A 508 -1.98 13.19 4.30
N ALA A 509 -0.67 13.45 4.32
CA ALA A 509 -0.15 14.77 4.68
C ALA A 509 -0.57 15.87 3.68
N LEU A 510 -0.56 15.56 2.37
CA LEU A 510 -1.01 16.51 1.33
C LEU A 510 -2.51 16.83 1.48
N VAL A 511 -3.37 15.83 1.67
CA VAL A 511 -4.81 16.01 1.88
C VAL A 511 -5.07 16.89 3.09
N PHE A 512 -4.43 16.59 4.23
CA PHE A 512 -4.63 17.35 5.45
C PHE A 512 -4.04 18.76 5.38
N LEU A 513 -2.92 18.96 4.70
CA LEU A 513 -2.41 20.29 4.38
C LEU A 513 -3.45 21.09 3.58
N CYS A 514 -4.04 20.48 2.56
CA CYS A 514 -5.07 21.10 1.73
C CYS A 514 -6.36 21.39 2.52
N LEU A 515 -6.83 20.46 3.36
CA LEU A 515 -7.96 20.68 4.28
C LEU A 515 -7.67 21.80 5.29
N GLY A 516 -6.44 21.88 5.75
CA GLY A 516 -5.97 22.98 6.61
C GLY A 516 -6.07 24.32 5.89
N ILE A 517 -5.57 24.44 4.66
CA ILE A 517 -5.66 25.65 3.85
C ILE A 517 -7.12 26.06 3.64
N VAL A 518 -7.98 25.12 3.30
CA VAL A 518 -9.42 25.34 3.11
C VAL A 518 -10.08 25.80 4.42
N SER A 519 -9.75 25.18 5.55
CA SER A 519 -10.26 25.54 6.88
C SER A 519 -9.79 26.92 7.34
N GLY A 520 -8.62 27.35 6.90
CA GLY A 520 -8.05 28.65 7.26
C GLY A 520 -8.89 29.86 6.83
N ASN A 521 -9.85 29.66 5.93
CA ASN A 521 -10.84 30.69 5.56
C ASN A 521 -11.97 30.87 6.57
N LEU A 522 -12.12 29.99 7.54
CA LEU A 522 -13.18 30.07 8.56
C LEU A 522 -12.76 31.03 9.68
N ARG A 523 -12.89 32.34 9.41
CA ARG A 523 -12.37 33.44 10.25
C ARG A 523 -13.41 34.06 11.17
N LYS A 524 -14.53 33.37 11.43
CA LYS A 524 -15.52 33.86 12.39
C LYS A 524 -14.89 33.99 13.78
N PRO A 525 -14.89 35.17 14.43
CA PRO A 525 -14.36 35.32 15.77
C PRO A 525 -15.14 34.47 16.76
N LEU A 526 -14.41 33.90 17.70
CA LEU A 526 -14.94 33.19 18.86
C LEU A 526 -14.48 33.93 20.16
N PHE A 527 -15.23 33.79 21.22
CA PHE A 527 -14.95 34.46 22.51
C PHE A 527 -14.96 35.99 22.43
N GLU A 528 -15.89 36.56 21.65
CA GLU A 528 -16.12 37.99 21.63
C GLU A 528 -16.40 38.50 23.05
N GLY A 529 -15.77 39.64 23.44
CA GLY A 529 -15.89 40.23 24.77
C GLY A 529 -14.96 39.63 25.84
N ARG A 530 -14.18 38.57 25.56
CA ARG A 530 -13.17 38.08 26.52
C ARG A 530 -11.90 38.92 26.48
N PRO A 531 -11.20 39.09 27.63
CA PRO A 531 -9.95 39.85 27.70
C PRO A 531 -8.90 39.27 26.71
N LEU A 532 -8.19 40.17 26.02
CA LEU A 532 -7.15 39.77 25.07
C LEU A 532 -6.03 38.95 25.74
N THR A 533 -5.77 39.21 27.03
CA THR A 533 -4.82 38.42 27.83
C THR A 533 -5.23 36.96 27.97
N PHE A 534 -6.52 36.67 28.21
CA PHE A 534 -7.04 35.31 28.26
C PHE A 534 -6.80 34.57 26.92
N ILE A 535 -7.18 35.19 25.81
CA ILE A 535 -6.99 34.62 24.48
C ILE A 535 -5.50 34.37 24.20
N THR A 536 -4.63 35.32 24.54
CA THR A 536 -3.18 35.19 24.34
C THR A 536 -2.60 34.07 25.18
N ASN A 537 -2.99 33.91 26.44
CA ASN A 537 -2.50 32.84 27.30
C ASN A 537 -2.97 31.46 26.85
N MET A 538 -4.24 31.35 26.43
CA MET A 538 -4.75 30.11 25.83
C MET A 538 -3.96 29.72 24.58
N ARG A 539 -3.70 30.65 23.67
CA ARG A 539 -2.90 30.40 22.44
C ARG A 539 -1.46 30.00 22.78
N ARG A 540 -0.83 30.63 23.76
CA ARG A 540 0.51 30.25 24.26
C ARG A 540 0.51 28.82 24.81
N GLY A 541 -0.46 28.44 25.62
CA GLY A 541 -0.57 27.09 26.18
C GLY A 541 -0.67 26.02 25.08
N ILE A 542 -1.54 26.24 24.10
CA ILE A 542 -1.70 25.32 22.96
C ILE A 542 -0.41 25.22 22.11
N SER A 543 0.24 26.37 21.85
CA SER A 543 1.50 26.40 21.12
C SER A 543 2.61 25.63 21.85
N ILE A 544 2.66 25.71 23.17
CA ILE A 544 3.61 24.95 23.99
C ILE A 544 3.35 23.45 23.83
N VAL A 545 2.07 23.00 23.81
CA VAL A 545 1.73 21.60 23.58
C VAL A 545 2.23 21.12 22.20
N TRP A 546 1.97 21.87 21.13
CA TRP A 546 2.44 21.51 19.79
C TRP A 546 3.97 21.49 19.68
N PHE A 547 4.64 22.43 20.34
CA PHE A 547 6.10 22.47 20.41
C PHE A 547 6.64 21.27 21.20
N ALA A 548 6.02 20.91 22.31
CA ALA A 548 6.37 19.72 23.09
C ALA A 548 6.19 18.44 22.26
N LEU A 549 5.12 18.33 21.47
CA LEU A 549 4.93 17.21 20.54
C LEU A 549 6.08 17.11 19.52
N SER A 550 6.59 18.24 19.03
CA SER A 550 7.76 18.20 18.12
C SER A 550 9.01 17.65 18.81
N ILE A 551 9.24 17.97 20.08
CA ILE A 551 10.35 17.41 20.86
C ILE A 551 10.17 15.90 21.07
N VAL A 552 8.97 15.47 21.44
CA VAL A 552 8.65 14.04 21.60
C VAL A 552 8.91 13.29 20.31
N LEU A 553 8.48 13.83 19.17
CA LEU A 553 8.74 13.22 17.86
C LEU A 553 10.24 13.16 17.54
N ILE A 554 11.02 14.21 17.82
CA ILE A 554 12.49 14.21 17.63
C ILE A 554 13.11 13.03 18.39
N ILE A 555 12.80 12.91 19.68
CA ILE A 555 13.36 11.84 20.53
C ILE A 555 12.95 10.47 20.01
N THR A 556 11.67 10.28 19.70
CA THR A 556 11.12 9.00 19.25
C THR A 556 11.71 8.57 17.92
N ILE A 557 11.75 9.47 16.94
CA ILE A 557 12.29 9.18 15.60
C ILE A 557 13.79 8.90 15.69
N SER A 558 14.53 9.66 16.49
CA SER A 558 15.97 9.44 16.70
C SER A 558 16.22 8.06 17.33
N ASN A 559 15.40 7.65 18.29
CA ASN A 559 15.51 6.33 18.92
C ASN A 559 15.19 5.19 17.93
N LEU A 560 14.15 5.35 17.10
CA LEU A 560 13.82 4.37 16.08
C LEU A 560 14.90 4.25 15.01
N PHE A 561 15.42 5.36 14.47
CA PHE A 561 16.55 5.33 13.54
C PHE A 561 17.77 4.68 14.16
N TYR A 562 18.06 4.99 15.42
CA TYR A 562 19.17 4.36 16.13
C TYR A 562 18.97 2.85 16.22
N ALA A 563 17.80 2.39 16.70
CA ALA A 563 17.47 0.97 16.83
C ALA A 563 17.61 0.23 15.49
N ASN A 564 17.07 0.82 14.42
CA ASN A 564 17.13 0.27 13.07
C ASN A 564 18.58 0.18 12.53
N ASN A 565 19.39 1.21 12.79
CA ASN A 565 20.81 1.17 12.39
C ASN A 565 21.57 0.09 13.18
N GLN A 566 21.25 -0.11 14.47
CA GLN A 566 21.85 -1.17 15.28
C GLN A 566 21.47 -2.57 14.78
N TYR A 567 20.24 -2.76 14.30
CA TYR A 567 19.84 -4.00 13.65
C TYR A 567 20.69 -4.31 12.41
N THR A 568 20.87 -3.32 11.53
CA THR A 568 21.70 -3.45 10.32
C THR A 568 23.17 -3.70 10.67
N GLU A 569 23.70 -3.03 11.69
CA GLU A 569 25.07 -3.22 12.17
C GLU A 569 25.30 -4.64 12.68
N SER A 570 24.34 -5.21 13.44
CA SER A 570 24.42 -6.59 13.89
C SER A 570 24.49 -7.59 12.71
N ILE A 571 23.69 -7.39 11.67
CA ILE A 571 23.72 -8.24 10.47
C ILE A 571 25.09 -8.14 9.79
N ARG A 572 25.63 -6.94 9.64
CA ARG A 572 26.98 -6.73 9.07
C ARG A 572 28.05 -7.49 9.86
N ARG A 573 28.03 -7.36 11.19
CA ARG A 573 28.98 -8.06 12.06
C ARG A 573 28.84 -9.59 11.97
N ALA A 574 27.63 -10.10 11.84
CA ALA A 574 27.38 -11.52 11.63
C ALA A 574 27.91 -12.01 10.27
N GLN A 575 27.76 -11.22 9.22
CA GLN A 575 28.32 -11.53 7.90
C GLN A 575 29.86 -11.53 7.92
N GLU A 576 30.45 -10.67 8.73
CA GLU A 576 31.91 -10.61 8.99
C GLU A 576 32.38 -11.71 9.95
N LYS A 577 31.49 -12.61 10.43
CA LYS A 577 31.79 -13.73 11.35
C LYS A 577 32.46 -13.26 12.64
N GLN A 578 32.05 -12.11 13.17
CA GLN A 578 32.53 -11.62 14.47
C GLN A 578 32.03 -12.51 15.63
N SER A 579 32.54 -12.30 16.83
CA SER A 579 32.09 -13.03 18.04
C SER A 579 30.61 -12.76 18.35
N LEU A 580 29.94 -13.70 19.03
CA LEU A 580 28.54 -13.57 19.43
C LEU A 580 28.29 -12.27 20.20
N ASP A 581 29.13 -11.94 21.15
CA ASP A 581 29.02 -10.71 21.95
C ASP A 581 29.10 -9.46 21.07
N ALA A 582 30.00 -9.44 20.10
CA ALA A 582 30.12 -8.34 19.15
C ALA A 582 28.86 -8.22 18.25
N ILE A 583 28.21 -9.34 17.88
CA ILE A 583 26.99 -9.36 17.09
C ILE A 583 25.77 -8.90 17.92
N LEU A 584 25.72 -9.29 19.20
CA LEU A 584 24.60 -8.98 20.10
C LEU A 584 24.65 -7.55 20.66
N GLU A 585 25.85 -6.96 20.85
CA GLU A 585 26.03 -5.62 21.44
C GLU A 585 25.15 -4.56 20.75
N PRO A 586 25.15 -4.39 19.41
CA PRO A 586 24.27 -3.43 18.74
C PRO A 586 22.80 -3.69 19.03
N LEU A 587 22.33 -4.94 18.97
CA LEU A 587 20.93 -5.28 19.20
C LEU A 587 20.46 -4.90 20.62
N VAL A 588 21.26 -5.24 21.61
CA VAL A 588 21.00 -4.87 23.01
C VAL A 588 21.01 -3.35 23.19
N SER A 589 21.94 -2.66 22.54
CA SER A 589 22.00 -1.20 22.55
C SER A 589 20.74 -0.56 21.91
N GLY A 590 20.26 -1.14 20.81
CA GLY A 590 19.01 -0.74 20.18
C GLY A 590 17.79 -0.94 21.09
N LEU A 591 17.70 -2.08 21.78
CA LEU A 591 16.61 -2.37 22.73
C LEU A 591 16.61 -1.44 23.96
N LYS A 592 17.76 -0.93 24.40
CA LYS A 592 17.81 0.12 25.46
C LYS A 592 17.09 1.39 25.04
N ARG A 593 17.01 1.68 23.75
CA ARG A 593 16.30 2.85 23.19
C ARG A 593 14.85 2.54 22.82
N VAL A 594 14.58 1.33 22.28
CA VAL A 594 13.25 0.90 21.83
C VAL A 594 13.02 -0.53 22.36
N SER A 595 12.60 -0.65 23.60
CA SER A 595 12.51 -1.91 24.36
C SER A 595 11.56 -2.97 23.76
N GLY A 596 10.56 -2.55 22.98
CA GLY A 596 9.59 -3.44 22.33
C GLY A 596 9.79 -3.56 20.81
N HIS A 597 11.01 -3.35 20.30
CA HIS A 597 11.27 -3.47 18.86
C HIS A 597 11.27 -4.94 18.43
N PRO A 598 10.28 -5.41 17.62
CA PRO A 598 10.07 -6.84 17.38
C PRO A 598 11.25 -7.52 16.70
N PHE A 599 11.85 -6.89 15.72
CA PHE A 599 12.97 -7.47 14.96
C PHE A 599 14.25 -7.57 15.79
N LEU A 600 14.47 -6.64 16.74
CA LEU A 600 15.63 -6.75 17.65
C LEU A 600 15.42 -7.90 18.63
N LEU A 601 14.22 -8.05 19.19
CA LEU A 601 13.88 -9.13 20.12
C LEU A 601 14.02 -10.50 19.43
N GLU A 602 13.42 -10.64 18.26
CA GLU A 602 13.48 -11.88 17.45
C GLU A 602 14.92 -12.24 17.08
N ARG A 603 15.71 -11.27 16.64
CA ARG A 603 17.08 -11.51 16.19
C ARG A 603 18.01 -11.92 17.34
N ILE A 604 17.88 -11.31 18.52
CA ILE A 604 18.64 -11.71 19.69
C ILE A 604 18.29 -13.15 20.06
N ALA A 605 16.99 -13.47 20.16
CA ALA A 605 16.54 -14.82 20.49
C ALA A 605 17.08 -15.84 19.48
N GLY A 606 17.06 -15.55 18.19
CA GLY A 606 17.59 -16.39 17.13
C GLY A 606 19.10 -16.65 17.28
N TYR A 607 19.91 -15.62 17.54
CA TYR A 607 21.34 -15.80 17.76
C TYR A 607 21.66 -16.59 19.05
N GLN A 608 20.84 -16.42 20.08
CA GLN A 608 20.98 -17.23 21.32
C GLN A 608 20.67 -18.72 21.07
N LEU A 609 19.67 -19.03 20.25
CA LEU A 609 19.39 -20.41 19.85
C LEU A 609 20.55 -21.03 19.05
N GLN A 610 21.13 -20.26 18.10
CA GLN A 610 22.29 -20.72 17.34
C GLN A 610 23.51 -20.98 18.25
N ALA A 611 23.72 -20.13 19.25
CA ALA A 611 24.80 -20.32 20.23
C ALA A 611 24.57 -21.57 21.10
N TYR A 612 23.33 -21.82 21.52
CA TYR A 612 22.98 -23.04 22.24
C TYR A 612 23.24 -24.31 21.39
N GLU A 613 22.89 -24.26 20.11
CA GLU A 613 23.10 -25.36 19.19
C GLU A 613 24.59 -25.77 19.13
N GLN A 614 25.48 -24.77 19.12
CA GLN A 614 26.93 -24.97 19.03
C GLN A 614 27.58 -25.38 20.37
N THR A 615 27.12 -24.79 21.48
CA THR A 615 27.79 -24.91 22.79
C THR A 615 27.08 -25.85 23.77
N LYS A 616 25.76 -26.07 23.57
CA LYS A 616 24.84 -26.77 24.51
C LYS A 616 24.76 -26.11 25.89
N ASP A 617 25.21 -24.87 26.05
CA ASP A 617 25.13 -24.13 27.32
C ASP A 617 23.70 -23.64 27.55
N GLN A 618 23.10 -24.08 28.66
CA GLN A 618 21.72 -23.81 29.06
C GLN A 618 21.40 -22.31 29.24
N GLN A 619 22.41 -21.49 29.49
CA GLN A 619 22.23 -20.05 29.63
C GLN A 619 21.69 -19.42 28.32
N TYR A 620 22.13 -19.89 27.15
CA TYR A 620 21.68 -19.34 25.86
C TYR A 620 20.21 -19.66 25.59
N ILE A 621 19.76 -20.89 25.87
CA ILE A 621 18.36 -21.26 25.64
C ILE A 621 17.40 -20.55 26.59
N GLN A 622 17.79 -20.34 27.85
CA GLN A 622 17.03 -19.55 28.81
C GLN A 622 16.92 -18.09 28.38
N THR A 623 18.00 -17.54 27.85
CA THR A 623 18.04 -16.18 27.31
C THR A 623 17.14 -16.06 26.09
N ALA A 624 17.17 -17.01 25.15
CA ALA A 624 16.30 -17.06 23.99
C ALA A 624 14.80 -17.06 24.40
N GLN A 625 14.46 -17.96 25.36
CA GLN A 625 13.09 -18.02 25.93
C GLN A 625 12.63 -16.65 26.44
N MET A 626 13.45 -15.99 27.26
CA MET A 626 13.13 -14.66 27.80
C MET A 626 12.82 -13.63 26.71
N TYR A 627 13.58 -13.62 25.61
CA TYR A 627 13.34 -12.68 24.52
C TYR A 627 12.09 -13.05 23.69
N PHE A 628 11.80 -14.34 23.48
CA PHE A 628 10.56 -14.75 22.84
C PHE A 628 9.33 -14.45 23.71
N ASP A 629 9.43 -14.54 25.03
CA ASP A 629 8.32 -14.18 25.93
C ASP A 629 8.06 -12.66 25.92
N LYS A 630 9.12 -11.84 25.88
CA LYS A 630 8.99 -10.40 25.69
C LYS A 630 8.34 -10.05 24.35
N LEU A 631 8.73 -10.74 23.27
CA LEU A 631 8.16 -10.56 21.94
C LEU A 631 6.68 -10.95 21.95
N ALA A 632 6.33 -12.11 22.53
CA ALA A 632 4.95 -12.56 22.61
C ALA A 632 4.02 -11.61 23.37
N ALA A 633 4.55 -10.95 24.41
CA ALA A 633 3.78 -9.98 25.20
C ALA A 633 3.37 -8.73 24.42
N THR A 634 4.14 -8.34 23.41
CA THR A 634 3.90 -7.11 22.64
C THR A 634 3.40 -7.38 21.22
N GLU A 635 3.79 -8.52 20.64
CA GLU A 635 3.53 -8.90 19.25
C GLU A 635 3.03 -10.35 19.14
N PRO A 636 1.86 -10.69 19.73
CA PRO A 636 1.37 -12.06 19.80
C PRO A 636 1.03 -12.68 18.43
N HIS A 637 0.83 -11.83 17.40
CA HIS A 637 0.51 -12.25 16.03
C HIS A 637 1.71 -12.15 15.08
N PHE A 638 2.93 -12.06 15.59
CA PHE A 638 4.12 -12.00 14.76
C PHE A 638 4.53 -13.43 14.32
N SER A 639 4.46 -13.72 12.99
CA SER A 639 4.65 -15.08 12.46
C SER A 639 6.02 -15.68 12.78
N ASN A 640 7.09 -14.86 12.82
CA ASN A 640 8.42 -15.35 13.18
C ASN A 640 8.52 -15.81 14.64
N LEU A 641 7.64 -15.34 15.53
CA LEU A 641 7.55 -15.83 16.91
C LEU A 641 7.18 -17.31 16.95
N VAL A 642 6.29 -17.77 16.06
CA VAL A 642 5.91 -19.19 15.97
C VAL A 642 7.12 -20.05 15.62
N LYS A 643 7.84 -19.67 14.54
CA LYS A 643 9.05 -20.38 14.11
C LYS A 643 10.13 -20.40 15.20
N GLY A 644 10.30 -19.26 15.89
CA GLY A 644 11.25 -19.16 17.00
C GLY A 644 10.90 -20.06 18.19
N ARG A 645 9.63 -20.09 18.61
CA ARG A 645 9.16 -20.95 19.70
C ARG A 645 9.20 -22.44 19.35
N TYR A 646 8.88 -22.79 18.10
CA TYR A 646 9.04 -24.15 17.60
C TYR A 646 10.51 -24.60 17.69
N SER A 647 11.44 -23.80 17.15
CA SER A 647 12.87 -24.10 17.23
C SER A 647 13.38 -24.20 18.67
N LEU A 648 12.88 -23.36 19.57
CA LEU A 648 13.22 -23.39 21.00
C LEU A 648 12.80 -24.70 21.64
N ALA A 649 11.56 -25.17 21.40
CA ALA A 649 11.06 -26.43 21.95
C ALA A 649 11.89 -27.64 21.45
N LEU A 650 12.22 -27.67 20.16
CA LEU A 650 13.07 -28.74 19.60
C LEU A 650 14.46 -28.77 20.24
N GLN A 651 15.07 -27.61 20.46
CA GLN A 651 16.40 -27.54 21.09
C GLN A 651 16.36 -27.88 22.59
N GLN A 652 15.21 -27.72 23.24
CA GLN A 652 14.96 -28.21 24.60
C GLN A 652 14.72 -29.73 24.65
N GLY A 653 14.62 -30.39 23.49
CA GLY A 653 14.30 -31.81 23.39
C GLY A 653 12.82 -32.14 23.54
N ASP A 654 11.96 -31.10 23.59
CA ASP A 654 10.51 -31.24 23.73
C ASP A 654 9.82 -31.17 22.39
N LYS A 655 9.87 -32.26 21.62
CA LYS A 655 9.28 -32.34 20.30
C LYS A 655 7.75 -32.19 20.31
N GLU A 656 7.09 -32.77 21.35
CA GLU A 656 5.64 -32.68 21.52
C GLU A 656 5.23 -31.19 21.69
N ARG A 657 5.96 -30.44 22.53
CA ARG A 657 5.70 -28.99 22.68
C ARG A 657 5.93 -28.21 21.38
N GLY A 658 6.95 -28.59 20.60
CA GLY A 658 7.19 -28.02 19.26
C GLY A 658 5.98 -28.22 18.34
N ILE A 659 5.43 -29.42 18.29
CA ILE A 659 4.24 -29.74 17.50
C ILE A 659 3.02 -28.93 17.98
N GLU A 660 2.79 -28.86 19.30
CA GLU A 660 1.69 -28.05 19.88
C GLU A 660 1.78 -26.58 19.43
N VAL A 661 2.97 -25.98 19.44
CA VAL A 661 3.19 -24.59 18.98
C VAL A 661 2.76 -24.41 17.52
N LEU A 662 3.05 -25.39 16.64
CA LEU A 662 2.64 -25.33 15.25
C LEU A 662 1.12 -25.56 15.08
N GLU A 663 0.54 -26.51 15.84
CA GLU A 663 -0.90 -26.78 15.78
C GLU A 663 -1.73 -25.57 16.27
N GLU A 664 -1.29 -24.90 17.34
CA GLU A 664 -1.88 -23.60 17.75
C GLU A 664 -1.73 -22.54 16.65
N ALA A 665 -0.58 -22.50 15.97
CA ALA A 665 -0.30 -21.54 14.91
C ALA A 665 -1.18 -21.75 13.67
N ILE A 666 -1.50 -22.96 13.30
CA ILE A 666 -2.39 -23.29 12.17
C ILE A 666 -3.76 -22.59 12.33
N THR A 667 -4.26 -22.43 13.56
CA THR A 667 -5.52 -21.72 13.79
C THR A 667 -5.40 -20.22 13.47
N ARG A 668 -4.21 -19.64 13.58
CA ARG A 668 -3.92 -18.22 13.30
C ARG A 668 -3.43 -17.98 11.87
N TYR A 669 -2.87 -19.01 11.24
CA TYR A 669 -2.29 -18.95 9.90
C TYR A 669 -2.81 -20.12 9.05
N PRO A 670 -4.12 -20.16 8.76
CA PRO A 670 -4.79 -21.32 8.20
C PRO A 670 -4.35 -21.70 6.78
N TYR A 671 -3.61 -20.82 6.10
CA TYR A 671 -3.05 -21.06 4.77
C TYR A 671 -1.51 -20.98 4.74
N GLU A 672 -0.85 -21.14 5.89
CA GLU A 672 0.60 -21.31 5.95
C GLU A 672 0.95 -22.82 5.85
N LEU A 673 1.12 -23.28 4.61
CA LEU A 673 1.32 -24.70 4.28
C LEU A 673 2.48 -25.33 5.05
N SER A 674 3.56 -24.56 5.28
CA SER A 674 4.76 -25.03 5.97
C SER A 674 4.49 -25.52 7.40
N PHE A 675 3.47 -24.98 8.08
CA PHE A 675 3.11 -25.45 9.43
C PHE A 675 2.44 -26.82 9.41
N TYR A 676 1.52 -27.06 8.45
CA TYR A 676 0.89 -28.37 8.29
C TYR A 676 1.92 -29.45 7.93
N GLU A 677 2.78 -29.12 6.96
CA GLU A 677 3.81 -30.06 6.51
C GLU A 677 4.74 -30.43 7.66
N GLN A 678 5.22 -29.45 8.42
CA GLN A 678 6.11 -29.72 9.56
C GLN A 678 5.42 -30.52 10.67
N VAL A 679 4.15 -30.22 11.00
CA VAL A 679 3.38 -31.02 11.96
C VAL A 679 3.26 -32.48 11.51
N ILE A 680 2.96 -32.71 10.22
CA ILE A 680 2.85 -34.07 9.68
C ILE A 680 4.20 -34.80 9.74
N ILE A 681 5.30 -34.13 9.40
CA ILE A 681 6.67 -34.69 9.46
C ILE A 681 7.04 -35.03 10.91
N ASP A 682 6.86 -34.12 11.85
CA ASP A 682 7.26 -34.35 13.24
C ASP A 682 6.42 -35.43 13.93
N ARG A 683 5.11 -35.50 13.63
CA ARG A 683 4.24 -36.55 14.10
C ARG A 683 4.58 -37.91 13.47
N TYR A 684 5.01 -37.91 12.20
CA TYR A 684 5.49 -39.12 11.53
C TYR A 684 6.75 -39.69 12.21
N ASP A 685 7.69 -38.85 12.64
CA ASP A 685 8.85 -39.28 13.36
C ASP A 685 8.46 -39.94 14.72
N LEU A 686 7.46 -39.36 15.41
CA LEU A 686 6.93 -39.93 16.65
C LEU A 686 6.19 -41.26 16.39
N TRP A 687 5.44 -41.32 15.28
CA TRP A 687 4.78 -42.56 14.84
C TRP A 687 5.80 -43.66 14.56
N ASN A 688 6.83 -43.33 13.78
CA ASN A 688 7.87 -44.30 13.38
C ASN A 688 8.62 -44.84 14.60
N SER A 689 8.98 -43.98 15.54
CA SER A 689 9.60 -44.41 16.82
C SER A 689 8.66 -45.33 17.60
N ALA A 690 7.41 -44.94 17.79
CA ALA A 690 6.43 -45.74 18.54
C ALA A 690 6.13 -47.10 17.85
N ASN A 691 6.10 -47.13 16.53
CA ASN A 691 5.88 -48.32 15.72
C ASN A 691 7.07 -49.28 15.83
N ASN A 692 8.30 -48.79 15.77
CA ASN A 692 9.51 -49.58 15.92
C ASN A 692 9.68 -50.13 17.36
N ASP A 693 9.24 -49.35 18.35
CA ASP A 693 9.25 -49.79 19.77
C ASP A 693 8.09 -50.75 20.12
N GLY A 694 7.19 -51.04 19.16
CA GLY A 694 6.01 -51.88 19.38
C GLY A 694 4.91 -51.26 20.24
N VAL A 695 4.89 -49.94 20.46
CA VAL A 695 3.90 -49.24 21.30
C VAL A 695 2.67 -48.86 20.43
N VAL A 696 1.82 -49.87 20.18
CA VAL A 696 0.69 -49.80 19.22
C VAL A 696 -0.25 -48.63 19.53
N ALA A 697 -0.66 -48.44 20.77
CA ALA A 697 -1.59 -47.35 21.13
C ALA A 697 -1.04 -45.93 20.80
N LYS A 698 0.27 -45.75 20.96
CA LYS A 698 0.93 -44.46 20.67
C LYS A 698 1.09 -44.27 19.15
N SER A 699 1.46 -45.32 18.41
CA SER A 699 1.55 -45.23 16.93
C SER A 699 0.19 -44.99 16.30
N GLU A 700 -0.89 -45.62 16.78
CA GLU A 700 -2.25 -45.38 16.31
C GLU A 700 -2.70 -43.95 16.57
N ASP A 701 -2.46 -43.38 17.78
CA ASP A 701 -2.77 -41.97 18.08
C ASP A 701 -2.07 -41.02 17.11
N GLN A 702 -0.77 -41.19 16.88
CA GLN A 702 -0.02 -40.34 15.97
C GLN A 702 -0.52 -40.47 14.51
N ALA A 703 -0.82 -41.68 14.06
CA ALA A 703 -1.38 -41.91 12.72
C ALA A 703 -2.73 -41.23 12.55
N GLN A 704 -3.64 -41.30 13.55
CA GLN A 704 -4.93 -40.60 13.51
C GLN A 704 -4.76 -39.09 13.40
N ARG A 705 -3.85 -38.48 14.15
CA ARG A 705 -3.56 -37.03 14.08
C ARG A 705 -2.97 -36.62 12.73
N ILE A 706 -2.04 -37.44 12.16
CA ILE A 706 -1.50 -37.21 10.82
C ILE A 706 -2.61 -37.21 9.77
N PHE A 707 -3.50 -38.24 9.80
CA PHE A 707 -4.63 -38.30 8.88
C PHE A 707 -5.58 -37.12 9.04
N ALA A 708 -5.83 -36.66 10.26
CA ALA A 708 -6.69 -35.50 10.52
C ALA A 708 -6.10 -34.23 9.87
N TRP A 709 -4.80 -33.98 10.03
CA TRP A 709 -4.16 -32.81 9.39
C TRP A 709 -4.08 -32.94 7.86
N TYR A 710 -3.85 -34.12 7.34
CA TYR A 710 -3.88 -34.39 5.91
C TYR A 710 -5.26 -34.10 5.30
N GLU A 711 -6.35 -34.60 5.93
CA GLU A 711 -7.72 -34.34 5.49
C GLU A 711 -8.10 -32.85 5.65
N GLU A 712 -7.58 -32.15 6.66
CA GLU A 712 -7.77 -30.69 6.76
C GLU A 712 -7.15 -29.96 5.58
N VAL A 713 -5.89 -30.28 5.20
CA VAL A 713 -5.26 -29.70 4.00
C VAL A 713 -6.08 -30.03 2.74
N LYS A 714 -6.49 -31.27 2.57
CA LYS A 714 -7.30 -31.72 1.44
C LYS A 714 -8.65 -31.00 1.36
N SER A 715 -9.32 -30.79 2.48
CA SER A 715 -10.56 -30.02 2.58
C SER A 715 -10.36 -28.56 2.15
N ARG A 716 -9.25 -27.92 2.59
CA ARG A 716 -8.92 -26.54 2.18
C ARG A 716 -8.60 -26.46 0.70
N VAL A 717 -7.81 -27.39 0.16
CA VAL A 717 -7.53 -27.47 -1.29
C VAL A 717 -8.83 -27.63 -2.10
N ALA A 718 -9.76 -28.48 -1.64
CA ALA A 718 -11.07 -28.61 -2.29
C ALA A 718 -11.84 -27.29 -2.33
N LYS A 719 -11.87 -26.54 -1.21
CA LYS A 719 -12.49 -25.20 -1.14
C LYS A 719 -11.81 -24.19 -2.08
N LEU A 720 -10.48 -24.26 -2.23
CA LEU A 720 -9.76 -23.39 -3.16
C LEU A 720 -10.13 -23.70 -4.62
N ASN A 721 -10.39 -24.96 -4.96
CA ASN A 721 -10.81 -25.37 -6.30
C ASN A 721 -12.25 -24.94 -6.65
N GLU A 722 -13.06 -24.60 -5.65
CA GLU A 722 -14.42 -24.02 -5.82
C GLU A 722 -14.42 -22.52 -6.06
N LEU A 723 -13.26 -21.85 -5.85
CA LEU A 723 -13.15 -20.41 -6.06
C LEU A 723 -13.36 -20.07 -7.54
N PRO A 724 -13.91 -18.87 -7.85
CA PRO A 724 -13.96 -18.39 -9.22
C PRO A 724 -12.57 -18.40 -9.88
N GLU A 725 -12.48 -18.83 -11.14
CA GLU A 725 -11.22 -18.84 -11.93
C GLU A 725 -10.50 -17.47 -11.95
N ALA A 726 -11.24 -16.39 -11.76
CA ALA A 726 -10.70 -15.05 -11.68
C ALA A 726 -9.86 -14.81 -10.43
N ILE A 727 -9.98 -15.63 -9.38
CA ILE A 727 -9.18 -15.49 -8.15
C ILE A 727 -7.85 -16.20 -8.34
N VAL A 728 -6.76 -15.43 -8.32
CA VAL A 728 -5.40 -15.92 -8.38
C VAL A 728 -4.74 -15.68 -7.02
N TYR A 729 -4.32 -16.76 -6.36
CA TYR A 729 -3.60 -16.66 -5.09
C TYR A 729 -2.09 -16.79 -5.30
N ILE A 730 -1.33 -16.02 -4.52
CA ILE A 730 0.11 -15.83 -4.72
C ILE A 730 0.93 -16.93 -4.04
N ARG A 731 0.43 -17.46 -2.92
CA ARG A 731 1.08 -18.54 -2.17
C ARG A 731 0.45 -19.87 -2.56
N PRO A 732 1.24 -20.86 -3.02
CA PRO A 732 0.70 -22.19 -3.29
C PRO A 732 0.19 -22.82 -1.98
N PHE A 733 -0.96 -23.48 -2.04
CA PHE A 733 -1.50 -24.27 -0.96
C PHE A 733 -2.07 -25.56 -1.57
N GLU A 734 -1.34 -26.64 -1.40
CA GLU A 734 -1.60 -27.92 -2.03
C GLU A 734 -1.12 -29.07 -1.16
N ILE A 735 -1.55 -30.29 -1.45
CA ILE A 735 -1.00 -31.47 -0.77
C ILE A 735 0.38 -31.75 -1.34
N THR A 736 1.43 -31.62 -0.53
CA THR A 736 2.80 -31.84 -0.97
C THR A 736 3.10 -33.33 -1.18
N SER A 737 4.15 -33.63 -1.96
CA SER A 737 4.64 -35.00 -2.15
C SER A 737 5.02 -35.62 -0.81
N GLN A 738 5.65 -34.89 0.08
CA GLN A 738 6.05 -35.34 1.42
C GLN A 738 4.84 -35.76 2.28
N MET A 739 3.75 -34.95 2.26
CA MET A 739 2.52 -35.31 2.97
C MET A 739 1.92 -36.62 2.44
N ARG A 740 1.88 -36.78 1.10
CA ARG A 740 1.38 -37.99 0.42
C ARG A 740 2.23 -39.19 0.76
N LEU A 741 3.55 -39.04 0.74
CA LEU A 741 4.50 -40.09 1.08
C LEU A 741 4.30 -40.61 2.51
N ILE A 742 4.21 -39.68 3.48
CA ILE A 742 4.00 -40.06 4.89
C ILE A 742 2.69 -40.82 5.07
N VAL A 743 1.58 -40.29 4.55
CA VAL A 743 0.26 -40.92 4.64
C VAL A 743 0.25 -42.28 3.92
N GLY A 744 0.88 -42.34 2.75
CA GLY A 744 1.07 -43.58 1.98
C GLY A 744 1.85 -44.62 2.76
N GLN A 745 2.97 -44.24 3.36
CA GLN A 745 3.84 -45.12 4.17
C GLN A 745 3.08 -45.70 5.38
N ILE A 746 2.35 -44.89 6.13
CA ILE A 746 1.56 -45.35 7.27
C ILE A 746 0.47 -46.35 6.83
N ASN A 747 -0.22 -46.04 5.71
CA ASN A 747 -1.22 -46.96 5.18
C ASN A 747 -0.60 -48.27 4.69
N PHE A 748 0.56 -48.21 4.04
CA PHE A 748 1.27 -49.37 3.56
C PHE A 748 1.69 -50.29 4.73
N THR A 749 2.36 -49.70 5.74
CA THR A 749 2.83 -50.44 6.94
C THR A 749 1.66 -51.06 7.70
N ASN A 750 0.49 -50.39 7.71
CA ASN A 750 -0.72 -50.93 8.35
C ASN A 750 -1.51 -51.92 7.46
N GLY A 751 -0.98 -52.37 6.33
CA GLY A 751 -1.62 -53.31 5.41
C GLY A 751 -2.82 -52.73 4.61
N LYS A 752 -3.03 -51.41 4.68
CA LYS A 752 -4.10 -50.70 3.94
C LYS A 752 -3.61 -50.30 2.53
N TYR A 753 -3.21 -51.30 1.72
CA TYR A 753 -2.54 -51.09 0.43
C TYR A 753 -3.35 -50.28 -0.57
N GLU A 754 -4.69 -50.44 -0.56
CA GLU A 754 -5.59 -49.67 -1.44
C GLU A 754 -5.54 -48.17 -1.11
N ASN A 755 -5.63 -47.80 0.18
CA ASN A 755 -5.55 -46.41 0.62
C ASN A 755 -4.15 -45.83 0.35
N ALA A 756 -3.08 -46.63 0.53
CA ALA A 756 -1.72 -46.23 0.18
C ALA A 756 -1.63 -45.88 -1.32
N ALA A 757 -2.09 -46.79 -2.21
CA ALA A 757 -2.06 -46.60 -3.64
C ALA A 757 -2.86 -45.37 -4.08
N ILE A 758 -4.08 -45.16 -3.56
CA ILE A 758 -4.91 -43.97 -3.87
C ILE A 758 -4.17 -42.68 -3.49
N THR A 759 -3.63 -42.62 -2.28
CA THR A 759 -2.95 -41.40 -1.78
C THR A 759 -1.71 -41.07 -2.59
N LEU A 760 -0.90 -42.06 -2.94
CA LEU A 760 0.36 -41.90 -3.63
C LEU A 760 0.18 -41.58 -5.11
N LYS A 761 -0.84 -42.17 -5.78
CA LYS A 761 -1.11 -41.98 -7.20
C LYS A 761 -1.18 -40.55 -7.63
N ASP A 762 -1.90 -39.71 -6.85
CA ASP A 762 -2.09 -38.29 -7.16
C ASP A 762 -0.79 -37.46 -7.00
N GLY A 763 0.27 -38.02 -6.44
CA GLY A 763 1.58 -37.37 -6.30
C GLY A 763 2.59 -37.77 -7.37
N ILE A 764 2.23 -38.69 -8.26
CA ILE A 764 3.14 -39.19 -9.32
C ILE A 764 3.27 -38.13 -10.41
N LYS A 765 4.50 -37.69 -10.67
CA LYS A 765 4.83 -36.72 -11.71
C LYS A 765 5.18 -37.42 -13.04
N ASP A 766 5.02 -36.70 -14.13
CA ASP A 766 5.42 -37.18 -15.45
C ASP A 766 6.94 -37.47 -15.55
N ILE A 767 7.74 -36.66 -14.87
CA ILE A 767 9.20 -36.81 -14.79
C ILE A 767 9.59 -37.09 -13.32
N ILE A 768 10.30 -38.19 -13.10
CA ILE A 768 10.81 -38.59 -11.78
C ILE A 768 12.22 -38.03 -11.66
N GLU A 769 12.38 -36.92 -10.94
CA GLU A 769 13.67 -36.21 -10.84
C GLU A 769 14.32 -36.35 -9.47
N THR A 770 13.52 -36.28 -8.41
CA THR A 770 14.04 -36.25 -7.05
C THR A 770 14.02 -37.62 -6.39
N ASN A 771 14.81 -37.78 -5.32
CA ASN A 771 14.76 -39.01 -4.51
C ASN A 771 13.35 -39.20 -3.88
N GLU A 772 12.68 -38.12 -3.53
CA GLU A 772 11.31 -38.17 -3.01
C GLU A 772 10.34 -38.72 -4.05
N ASP A 773 10.42 -38.26 -5.31
CA ASP A 773 9.61 -38.80 -6.42
C ASP A 773 9.81 -40.30 -6.59
N LYS A 774 11.07 -40.81 -6.53
CA LYS A 774 11.39 -42.24 -6.63
C LYS A 774 10.77 -43.05 -5.49
N VAL A 775 10.92 -42.58 -4.23
CA VAL A 775 10.35 -43.24 -3.05
C VAL A 775 8.84 -43.31 -3.14
N LEU A 776 8.19 -42.24 -3.60
CA LEU A 776 6.74 -42.15 -3.75
C LEU A 776 6.25 -43.18 -4.81
N VAL A 777 6.91 -43.24 -5.97
CA VAL A 777 6.58 -44.19 -7.05
C VAL A 777 6.85 -45.62 -6.62
N ARG A 778 7.98 -45.87 -5.94
CA ARG A 778 8.36 -47.19 -5.37
C ARG A 778 7.25 -47.70 -4.45
N LEU A 779 6.82 -46.89 -3.51
CA LEU A 779 5.80 -47.26 -2.52
C LEU A 779 4.42 -47.49 -3.18
N TYR A 780 4.09 -46.69 -4.19
CA TYR A 780 2.86 -46.87 -4.99
C TYR A 780 2.88 -48.24 -5.70
N LEU A 781 3.96 -48.57 -6.41
CA LEU A 781 4.12 -49.86 -7.12
C LEU A 781 4.09 -51.06 -6.15
N ALA A 782 4.78 -50.96 -5.01
CA ALA A 782 4.72 -51.98 -3.96
C ALA A 782 3.28 -52.16 -3.45
N SER A 783 2.53 -51.06 -3.24
CA SER A 783 1.11 -51.10 -2.82
C SER A 783 0.23 -51.83 -3.84
N LEU A 784 0.42 -51.54 -5.14
CA LEU A 784 -0.29 -52.26 -6.21
C LEU A 784 0.03 -53.74 -6.24
N ARG A 785 1.32 -54.14 -6.13
CA ARG A 785 1.72 -55.55 -6.18
C ARG A 785 1.25 -56.35 -4.94
N LYS A 786 1.20 -55.76 -3.78
CA LYS A 786 0.57 -56.38 -2.56
C LYS A 786 -0.95 -56.63 -2.77
N MET A 787 -1.61 -55.92 -3.72
CA MET A 787 -3.02 -56.14 -4.13
C MET A 787 -3.16 -57.04 -5.34
N GLY A 788 -2.06 -57.63 -5.85
CA GLY A 788 -2.07 -58.45 -7.08
C GLY A 788 -2.27 -57.62 -8.36
N LYS A 789 -2.03 -56.31 -8.34
CA LYS A 789 -2.09 -55.38 -9.49
C LYS A 789 -0.65 -54.93 -9.81
N ASP A 790 -0.48 -54.35 -11.02
CA ASP A 790 0.82 -53.79 -11.41
C ASP A 790 0.61 -52.59 -12.37
N ASP A 791 1.61 -51.70 -12.45
CA ASP A 791 1.71 -50.62 -13.43
C ASP A 791 3.07 -50.73 -14.10
N LEU A 792 3.15 -51.63 -15.09
CA LEU A 792 4.38 -51.92 -15.80
C LEU A 792 5.00 -50.70 -16.50
N PRO A 793 4.24 -49.80 -17.17
CA PRO A 793 4.82 -48.60 -17.76
C PRO A 793 5.49 -47.67 -16.73
N LEU A 794 4.87 -47.49 -15.60
CA LEU A 794 5.43 -46.67 -14.53
C LEU A 794 6.67 -47.33 -13.88
N PHE A 795 6.62 -48.66 -13.72
CA PHE A 795 7.74 -49.41 -13.19
C PHE A 795 8.97 -49.34 -14.13
N GLN A 796 8.77 -49.48 -15.47
CA GLN A 796 9.83 -49.30 -16.44
C GLN A 796 10.44 -47.90 -16.39
N ARG A 797 9.60 -46.87 -16.33
CA ARG A 797 10.06 -45.48 -16.20
C ARG A 797 10.89 -45.25 -14.93
N LEU A 798 10.50 -45.87 -13.79
CA LEU A 798 11.27 -45.77 -12.54
C LEU A 798 12.65 -46.38 -12.68
N ILE A 799 12.75 -47.61 -13.28
CA ILE A 799 14.01 -48.33 -13.46
C ILE A 799 14.91 -47.59 -14.50
N GLU A 800 14.34 -47.03 -15.56
CA GLU A 800 15.09 -46.21 -16.50
C GLU A 800 15.73 -44.98 -15.82
N THR A 801 15.08 -44.43 -14.79
CA THR A 801 15.63 -43.31 -13.99
C THR A 801 16.72 -43.81 -13.04
N ASP A 802 16.52 -44.96 -12.38
CA ASP A 802 17.47 -45.59 -11.48
C ASP A 802 17.28 -47.12 -11.42
N PRO A 803 18.20 -47.88 -11.97
CA PRO A 803 18.10 -49.38 -11.98
C PRO A 803 18.06 -50.02 -10.59
N GLN A 804 18.55 -49.34 -9.52
CA GLN A 804 18.49 -49.85 -8.17
C GLN A 804 17.07 -49.91 -7.60
N GLU A 805 16.16 -49.15 -8.15
CA GLU A 805 14.77 -49.10 -7.76
C GLU A 805 14.01 -50.41 -7.95
N GLU A 806 14.44 -51.28 -8.91
CA GLU A 806 13.90 -52.61 -9.07
C GLU A 806 14.09 -53.45 -7.80
N TYR A 807 15.29 -53.42 -7.22
CA TYR A 807 15.62 -54.12 -5.98
C TYR A 807 14.86 -53.55 -4.81
N GLU A 808 14.75 -52.22 -4.75
CA GLU A 808 14.07 -51.53 -3.62
C GLU A 808 12.54 -51.79 -3.63
N VAL A 809 11.90 -51.90 -4.81
CA VAL A 809 10.48 -52.29 -4.89
C VAL A 809 10.28 -53.73 -4.44
N ILE A 810 11.21 -54.67 -4.76
CA ILE A 810 11.14 -56.07 -4.36
C ILE A 810 11.35 -56.22 -2.84
N ASN A 811 12.26 -55.44 -2.26
CA ASN A 811 12.46 -55.43 -0.80
C ASN A 811 11.19 -55.08 -0.03
N LEU A 812 10.46 -54.03 -0.45
CA LEU A 812 9.19 -53.67 0.15
C LEU A 812 8.08 -54.71 0.02
N LEU A 813 8.21 -55.67 -0.89
CA LEU A 813 7.27 -56.78 -1.01
C LEU A 813 7.60 -57.93 -0.06
N ASN A 814 8.85 -58.06 0.36
CA ASN A 814 9.30 -59.09 1.26
C ASN A 814 9.17 -58.70 2.75
N ASP A 815 9.18 -57.39 3.04
CA ASP A 815 8.85 -56.83 4.34
C ASP A 815 7.29 -56.80 4.52
#